data_3ab765df603461c489d739acd48b8ed1
#
_entry.id   3ab765df603461c489d739acd48b8ed1
#
_cell.length_a   1.000
_cell.length_b   1.000
_cell.length_c   1.000
_cell.angle_alpha   90.00
_cell.angle_beta   90.00
_cell.angle_gamma   90.00
#
_symmetry.space_group_name_H-M   'P 1'
#
loop_
_entity.id
_entity.type
_entity.pdbx_description
1 polymer ?
#
loop_
_entity_poly.entity_id
_entity_poly.type
_entity_poly.pdbx_seq_one_letter_code
_entity_poly.pdbx_strand_id
1 'polypeptide(L)'
;MLLAGSVSAMAQTVPNASEKTLATVEVREQIETPQSKNNLRTTESTIGKGQQALRDIPQSVTVMTEMLLNDRNLDDFREVLKTTAGVTFLAGETGEEDVRLRGFSLGQAGDIYVDGLRDAPLIERDTFNHDRVEILKGSASMLFGKGSTGGVVNQVSKQPFLMDQHEVNLTVGTGKEVRLTGDFNIKTGDDAALRINAMAHDADNHGAKVNKKGIAPTYRWGIGLKDEFSVGLYHLETDGKPLYNHPWFTVNNEIVPTLPAKNYYGLASDYLKTESTYASFSHVHRFDQNSQIKTQVRHGTYERDLWASVVRFGAGTTIDNLNDATVVTRTPKGRVGTSDLTQIQSDYTNQFSAWGKKHSLIAGVDLSYEDAQRNNSFAGTPSGLTTTVGTPNDGAVSTVVRGEPPLNRFKASGVGLYLQDTVAITSELKLLGGLRYDKFKGSYSDTAGNSKEVSEGLWSPRLGVMFQPNATASYYASAGTSYNTSGDTYQFALGSFAPGSNNDKLANTPPEKSRNIEIGGKFELFEDRASLGVALFRSEKFNERNTDSDSAATQYLLSGKRHATGMEFNLSGRINPKWDIFYNHTWIPSARIDESNVVLNAAGTGAQVQGDRPALTPKHSASLWTTYRVTPRVRVGAGLNYRGAQNPEGQRTLVAKSFATADAMVEYTVSDSTSVKLNVTNLTDKLYADSLYRGFYVP
;
A
#
# COMPACT_ATOMS: atom_id res chain seq x y z
N MET A 1 62.29 -25.43 -30.12
CA MET A 1 63.31 -24.76 -30.93
C MET A 1 62.86 -23.29 -30.95
N LEU A 2 63.37 -22.49 -30.01
CA LEU A 2 64.38 -21.43 -30.18
C LEU A 2 63.82 -20.24 -30.98
N LEU A 3 63.81 -18.98 -30.51
CA LEU A 3 64.87 -18.18 -29.92
C LEU A 3 64.35 -16.95 -29.20
N ALA A 4 65.04 -16.59 -28.13
CA ALA A 4 64.91 -15.34 -27.38
C ALA A 4 65.61 -14.18 -28.16
N GLY A 5 65.08 -12.95 -27.94
CA GLY A 5 65.80 -11.72 -28.37
C GLY A 5 65.46 -10.60 -27.36
N SER A 6 66.45 -10.40 -26.47
CA SER A 6 66.54 -9.27 -25.56
C SER A 6 67.08 -8.01 -26.29
N VAL A 7 66.41 -6.86 -26.12
CA VAL A 7 66.95 -5.55 -26.47
C VAL A 7 66.89 -4.68 -25.22
N SER A 8 68.08 -4.39 -24.68
CA SER A 8 68.29 -3.38 -23.64
C SER A 8 68.27 -1.98 -24.29
N ALA A 9 67.45 -1.07 -23.78
CA ALA A 9 67.56 0.34 -24.10
C ALA A 9 67.82 1.13 -22.80
N MET A 10 68.86 1.93 -22.86
CA MET A 10 69.37 2.76 -21.78
C MET A 10 68.46 3.88 -21.40
N ALA A 11 68.38 4.09 -20.10
CA ALA A 11 67.66 5.24 -19.50
C ALA A 11 68.39 6.55 -19.82
N GLN A 12 67.69 7.52 -20.37
CA GLN A 12 67.99 8.94 -20.29
C GLN A 12 67.16 9.60 -19.21
N THR A 13 67.82 10.16 -18.22
CA THR A 13 67.25 11.00 -17.17
C THR A 13 66.85 12.33 -17.77
N VAL A 14 65.52 12.63 -17.68
CA VAL A 14 64.93 13.96 -17.97
C VAL A 14 64.54 14.58 -16.64
N PRO A 15 64.74 15.91 -16.44
CA PRO A 15 64.54 16.55 -15.14
C PRO A 15 63.05 16.68 -14.77
N ASN A 16 62.80 16.53 -13.49
CA ASN A 16 61.51 16.70 -12.80
C ASN A 16 60.75 17.96 -13.24
N ALA A 17 59.68 17.80 -14.03
CA ALA A 17 58.60 18.73 -14.08
C ALA A 17 57.59 18.32 -13.04
N SER A 18 57.22 19.20 -12.13
CA SER A 18 56.20 18.98 -11.12
C SER A 18 54.88 18.58 -11.83
N GLU A 19 54.49 17.33 -11.73
CA GLU A 19 53.16 16.86 -12.12
C GLU A 19 52.11 17.60 -11.28
N LYS A 20 51.43 18.51 -11.91
CA LYS A 20 50.10 18.96 -11.41
C LYS A 20 49.19 17.75 -11.56
N THR A 21 48.99 17.01 -10.49
CA THR A 21 47.89 16.04 -10.38
C THR A 21 46.60 16.80 -10.62
N LEU A 22 45.98 16.62 -11.77
CA LEU A 22 44.62 17.04 -11.99
C LEU A 22 43.75 16.28 -10.98
N ALA A 23 42.88 17.01 -10.28
CA ALA A 23 41.90 16.40 -9.42
C ALA A 23 41.12 15.34 -10.22
N THR A 24 41.01 14.16 -9.66
CA THR A 24 40.22 13.07 -10.24
C THR A 24 38.80 13.59 -10.44
N VAL A 25 38.38 13.82 -11.67
CA VAL A 25 37.01 14.07 -11.99
C VAL A 25 36.30 12.71 -11.90
N GLU A 26 35.69 12.42 -10.78
CA GLU A 26 34.69 11.35 -10.72
C GLU A 26 33.50 11.75 -11.58
N VAL A 27 33.49 11.31 -12.82
CA VAL A 27 32.28 11.33 -13.63
C VAL A 27 31.40 10.21 -13.08
N ARG A 28 30.55 10.52 -12.12
CA ARG A 28 29.41 9.67 -11.77
C ARG A 28 28.38 9.84 -12.88
N GLU A 29 28.49 9.01 -13.89
CA GLU A 29 27.40 8.78 -14.81
C GLU A 29 26.28 8.09 -14.01
N GLN A 30 25.36 8.87 -13.49
CA GLN A 30 24.10 8.33 -12.98
C GLN A 30 23.31 7.85 -14.18
N ILE A 31 23.50 6.58 -14.53
CA ILE A 31 22.56 5.90 -15.44
C ILE A 31 21.26 5.80 -14.67
N GLU A 32 20.37 6.75 -14.90
CA GLU A 32 18.98 6.75 -14.34
C GLU A 32 18.10 5.72 -15.05
N THR A 33 18.56 4.49 -15.21
CA THR A 33 17.68 3.41 -15.59
C THR A 33 16.89 2.97 -14.35
N PRO A 34 15.57 2.81 -14.44
CA PRO A 34 14.77 2.34 -13.31
C PRO A 34 15.25 0.96 -12.86
N GLN A 35 15.95 0.89 -11.72
CA GLN A 35 16.50 -0.36 -11.19
C GLN A 35 15.39 -1.39 -10.91
N SER A 36 14.21 -0.93 -10.54
CA SER A 36 13.02 -1.71 -10.23
C SER A 36 12.49 -2.52 -11.42
N LYS A 37 12.74 -2.08 -12.66
CA LYS A 37 12.23 -2.74 -13.87
C LYS A 37 12.88 -4.09 -14.15
N ASN A 38 14.15 -4.26 -13.76
CA ASN A 38 14.97 -5.43 -14.10
C ASN A 38 15.51 -6.18 -12.88
N ASN A 39 15.10 -5.81 -11.67
CA ASN A 39 15.56 -6.41 -10.43
C ASN A 39 14.42 -6.63 -9.45
N LEU A 40 14.42 -7.77 -8.77
CA LEU A 40 13.55 -8.01 -7.62
C LEU A 40 14.03 -7.26 -6.36
N ARG A 41 15.25 -6.71 -6.38
CA ARG A 41 15.88 -5.98 -5.30
C ARG A 41 16.04 -4.51 -5.64
N THR A 42 15.82 -3.65 -4.66
CA THR A 42 16.30 -2.27 -4.66
C THR A 42 17.20 -2.05 -3.46
N THR A 43 18.23 -1.22 -3.61
CA THR A 43 19.14 -0.85 -2.53
C THR A 43 18.74 0.43 -1.82
N GLU A 44 17.85 1.19 -2.44
CA GLU A 44 17.45 2.51 -2.01
C GLU A 44 15.93 2.65 -1.97
N SER A 45 15.45 3.58 -1.17
CA SER A 45 14.05 3.90 -1.01
C SER A 45 13.87 5.38 -0.76
N THR A 46 12.74 5.92 -1.20
CA THR A 46 12.33 7.30 -0.92
C THR A 46 11.39 7.39 0.29
N ILE A 47 11.04 6.25 0.89
CA ILE A 47 10.05 6.19 1.98
C ILE A 47 10.53 6.94 3.25
N GLY A 48 11.82 7.13 3.41
CA GLY A 48 12.43 7.88 4.52
C GLY A 48 12.49 9.39 4.32
N LYS A 49 11.88 9.94 3.27
CA LYS A 49 12.05 11.30 2.75
C LYS A 49 13.46 11.49 2.12
N GLY A 50 13.49 11.82 0.85
CA GLY A 50 14.72 11.78 0.05
C GLY A 50 15.20 10.35 -0.23
N GLN A 51 16.15 10.23 -1.16
CA GLN A 51 16.73 8.94 -1.53
C GLN A 51 17.70 8.46 -0.44
N GLN A 52 17.41 7.31 0.13
CA GLN A 52 18.21 6.72 1.22
C GLN A 52 18.50 5.25 0.94
N ALA A 53 19.69 4.81 1.29
CA ALA A 53 20.00 3.38 1.29
C ALA A 53 19.10 2.65 2.28
N LEU A 54 18.51 1.53 1.89
CA LEU A 54 17.62 0.74 2.77
C LEU A 54 18.30 0.34 4.07
N ARG A 55 19.64 0.13 4.05
CA ARG A 55 20.45 -0.18 5.23
C ARG A 55 20.48 0.95 6.27
N ASP A 56 20.25 2.20 5.85
CA ASP A 56 20.26 3.41 6.70
C ASP A 56 18.87 3.77 7.25
N ILE A 57 17.86 2.96 6.95
CA ILE A 57 16.49 3.12 7.50
C ILE A 57 16.33 2.13 8.65
N PRO A 58 16.33 2.57 9.93
CA PRO A 58 16.24 1.67 11.09
C PRO A 58 14.79 1.21 11.34
N GLN A 59 14.18 0.60 10.35
CA GLN A 59 12.81 0.09 10.38
C GLN A 59 12.62 -0.94 9.26
N SER A 60 11.68 -1.88 9.44
CA SER A 60 11.34 -2.87 8.44
C SER A 60 10.67 -2.22 7.23
N VAL A 61 11.27 -2.42 6.05
CA VAL A 61 10.77 -1.95 4.76
C VAL A 61 10.69 -3.13 3.81
N THR A 62 9.56 -3.28 3.14
CA THR A 62 9.39 -4.22 2.02
C THR A 62 9.20 -3.40 0.74
N VAL A 63 9.90 -3.73 -0.32
CA VAL A 63 9.77 -3.07 -1.62
C VAL A 63 9.35 -4.09 -2.67
N MET A 64 8.23 -3.81 -3.34
CA MET A 64 7.70 -4.57 -4.46
C MET A 64 8.09 -3.84 -5.73
N THR A 65 9.08 -4.35 -6.46
CA THR A 65 9.63 -3.72 -7.67
C THR A 65 8.72 -3.93 -8.89
N GLU A 66 8.85 -3.09 -9.91
CA GLU A 66 8.14 -3.25 -11.19
C GLU A 66 8.35 -4.65 -11.79
N MET A 67 9.58 -5.20 -11.71
CA MET A 67 9.85 -6.57 -12.14
C MET A 67 8.96 -7.59 -11.42
N LEU A 68 8.79 -7.46 -10.10
CA LEU A 68 7.94 -8.37 -9.33
C LEU A 68 6.46 -8.21 -9.69
N LEU A 69 6.00 -6.96 -9.86
CA LEU A 69 4.63 -6.66 -10.30
C LEU A 69 4.34 -7.31 -11.65
N ASN A 70 5.24 -7.11 -12.61
CA ASN A 70 5.11 -7.65 -13.95
C ASN A 70 5.23 -9.18 -13.99
N ASP A 71 6.18 -9.76 -13.26
CA ASP A 71 6.40 -11.22 -13.23
C ASP A 71 5.15 -11.96 -12.76
N ARG A 72 4.48 -11.44 -11.74
CA ARG A 72 3.31 -12.05 -11.12
C ARG A 72 1.99 -11.56 -11.70
N ASN A 73 2.01 -10.59 -12.62
CA ASN A 73 0.83 -9.94 -13.19
C ASN A 73 -0.06 -9.31 -12.09
N LEU A 74 0.56 -8.52 -11.19
CA LEU A 74 -0.14 -7.83 -10.10
C LEU A 74 -0.65 -6.48 -10.61
N ASP A 75 -1.84 -6.48 -11.18
CA ASP A 75 -2.38 -5.36 -11.94
C ASP A 75 -3.08 -4.31 -11.07
N ASP A 76 -3.50 -4.68 -9.87
CA ASP A 76 -4.10 -3.75 -8.94
C ASP A 76 -3.39 -3.72 -7.58
N PHE A 77 -3.65 -2.66 -6.84
CA PHE A 77 -3.03 -2.41 -5.54
C PHE A 77 -3.37 -3.50 -4.50
N ARG A 78 -4.55 -4.09 -4.56
CA ARG A 78 -4.98 -5.15 -3.66
C ARG A 78 -4.17 -6.42 -3.89
N GLU A 79 -3.94 -6.80 -5.15
CA GLU A 79 -3.12 -7.95 -5.50
C GLU A 79 -1.67 -7.80 -5.05
N VAL A 80 -1.10 -6.60 -5.22
CA VAL A 80 0.23 -6.29 -4.67
C VAL A 80 0.27 -6.54 -3.16
N LEU A 81 -0.70 -6.04 -2.43
CA LEU A 81 -0.74 -6.17 -0.97
C LEU A 81 -1.04 -7.60 -0.50
N LYS A 82 -1.82 -8.39 -1.24
CA LYS A 82 -2.04 -9.82 -0.95
C LYS A 82 -0.74 -10.63 -0.91
N THR A 83 0.23 -10.24 -1.71
CA THR A 83 1.54 -10.88 -1.78
C THR A 83 2.53 -10.34 -0.76
N THR A 84 2.08 -9.49 0.17
CA THR A 84 2.88 -8.93 1.25
C THR A 84 2.56 -9.61 2.57
N ALA A 85 3.55 -10.22 3.21
CA ALA A 85 3.38 -10.84 4.52
C ALA A 85 3.03 -9.80 5.60
N GLY A 86 2.12 -10.17 6.51
CA GLY A 86 1.61 -9.30 7.56
C GLY A 86 0.46 -8.41 7.11
N VAL A 87 0.04 -8.47 5.85
CA VAL A 87 -1.14 -7.78 5.33
C VAL A 87 -2.35 -8.70 5.36
N THR A 88 -3.48 -8.17 5.80
CA THR A 88 -4.80 -8.79 5.75
C THR A 88 -5.83 -7.75 5.34
N PHE A 89 -7.04 -8.22 5.01
CA PHE A 89 -8.11 -7.36 4.53
C PHE A 89 -9.38 -7.57 5.35
N LEU A 90 -10.03 -6.47 5.73
CA LEU A 90 -11.41 -6.47 6.17
C LEU A 90 -12.28 -6.18 4.94
N ALA A 91 -13.14 -7.11 4.56
CA ALA A 91 -14.13 -6.87 3.52
C ALA A 91 -15.30 -6.06 4.10
N GLY A 92 -15.80 -5.10 3.34
CA GLY A 92 -17.08 -4.47 3.60
C GLY A 92 -18.25 -5.28 3.03
N GLU A 93 -19.47 -4.90 3.37
CA GLU A 93 -20.70 -5.56 2.84
C GLU A 93 -20.80 -5.50 1.31
N THR A 94 -20.08 -4.60 0.69
CA THR A 94 -20.12 -4.34 -0.76
C THR A 94 -18.80 -4.69 -1.46
N GLY A 95 -17.93 -5.46 -0.79
CA GLY A 95 -16.62 -5.82 -1.29
C GLY A 95 -15.55 -4.75 -1.10
N GLU A 96 -15.88 -3.64 -0.45
CA GLU A 96 -14.87 -2.66 -0.02
C GLU A 96 -13.90 -3.29 0.94
N GLU A 97 -12.63 -2.97 0.81
CA GLU A 97 -11.59 -3.57 1.65
C GLU A 97 -10.82 -2.52 2.43
N ASP A 98 -10.66 -2.77 3.73
CA ASP A 98 -9.72 -2.06 4.57
C ASP A 98 -8.44 -2.89 4.73
N VAL A 99 -7.33 -2.31 4.32
CA VAL A 99 -6.00 -2.94 4.43
C VAL A 99 -5.54 -2.88 5.88
N ARG A 100 -5.07 -4.01 6.39
CA ARG A 100 -4.47 -4.10 7.73
C ARG A 100 -3.03 -4.59 7.66
N LEU A 101 -2.15 -3.92 8.35
CA LEU A 101 -0.74 -4.28 8.47
C LEU A 101 -0.40 -4.60 9.92
N ARG A 102 0.16 -5.79 10.17
CA ARG A 102 0.35 -6.34 11.53
C ARG A 102 -0.94 -6.35 12.38
N GLY A 103 -2.11 -6.40 11.72
CA GLY A 103 -3.43 -6.31 12.35
C GLY A 103 -3.96 -4.88 12.59
N PHE A 104 -3.23 -3.83 12.21
CA PHE A 104 -3.65 -2.43 12.33
C PHE A 104 -4.19 -1.91 11.00
N SER A 105 -5.34 -1.21 11.02
CA SER A 105 -5.97 -0.64 9.84
C SER A 105 -5.12 0.48 9.22
N LEU A 106 -5.03 0.51 7.90
CA LEU A 106 -4.35 1.53 7.09
C LEU A 106 -5.31 2.32 6.20
N GLY A 107 -6.15 1.64 5.44
CA GLY A 107 -6.90 2.23 4.34
C GLY A 107 -7.89 3.29 4.80
N GLN A 108 -8.59 3.02 5.88
CA GLN A 108 -9.55 3.96 6.46
C GLN A 108 -8.86 5.11 7.21
N ALA A 109 -7.67 4.88 7.72
CA ALA A 109 -6.87 5.92 8.35
C ALA A 109 -6.16 6.84 7.33
N GLY A 110 -6.19 6.49 6.04
CA GLY A 110 -5.54 7.24 4.98
C GLY A 110 -4.02 7.09 5.00
N ASP A 111 -3.52 5.90 5.34
CA ASP A 111 -2.09 5.59 5.43
C ASP A 111 -1.54 5.03 4.11
N ILE A 112 -2.17 5.40 3.01
CA ILE A 112 -1.78 5.08 1.64
C ILE A 112 -1.33 6.37 0.97
N TYR A 113 -0.18 6.31 0.33
CA TYR A 113 0.52 7.45 -0.25
C TYR A 113 0.88 7.17 -1.71
N VAL A 114 1.03 8.25 -2.47
CA VAL A 114 1.61 8.27 -3.81
C VAL A 114 2.72 9.32 -3.81
N ASP A 115 3.94 8.91 -4.15
CA ASP A 115 5.13 9.77 -4.18
C ASP A 115 5.38 10.55 -2.87
N GLY A 116 5.04 9.91 -1.73
CA GLY A 116 5.17 10.51 -0.40
C GLY A 116 4.06 11.46 0.02
N LEU A 117 3.10 11.75 -0.85
CA LEU A 117 1.91 12.55 -0.55
C LEU A 117 0.72 11.62 -0.28
N ARG A 118 -0.11 12.00 0.67
CA ARG A 118 -1.29 11.22 1.07
C ARG A 118 -2.26 11.08 -0.09
N ASP A 119 -2.84 9.88 -0.23
CA ASP A 119 -3.85 9.58 -1.24
C ASP A 119 -5.26 9.52 -0.62
N ALA A 120 -6.30 9.70 -1.45
CA ALA A 120 -7.67 9.64 -0.97
C ALA A 120 -8.04 8.21 -0.52
N PRO A 121 -8.83 8.05 0.54
CA PRO A 121 -9.32 6.74 0.97
C PRO A 121 -10.42 6.19 0.04
N LEU A 122 -10.60 4.87 0.04
CA LEU A 122 -11.73 4.17 -0.58
C LEU A 122 -11.87 4.38 -2.09
N ILE A 123 -10.78 4.56 -2.81
CA ILE A 123 -10.71 4.60 -4.27
C ILE A 123 -10.02 3.35 -4.80
N GLU A 124 -10.37 2.97 -6.02
CA GLU A 124 -9.65 1.92 -6.75
C GLU A 124 -8.29 2.45 -7.24
N ARG A 125 -7.29 1.56 -7.27
CA ARG A 125 -5.93 1.85 -7.71
C ARG A 125 -5.43 0.78 -8.66
N ASP A 126 -4.55 1.18 -9.57
CA ASP A 126 -3.96 0.31 -10.57
C ASP A 126 -2.44 0.52 -10.63
N THR A 127 -1.70 -0.51 -11.05
CA THR A 127 -0.23 -0.48 -11.03
C THR A 127 0.40 0.04 -12.33
N PHE A 128 -0.37 0.43 -13.33
CA PHE A 128 0.10 0.73 -14.69
C PHE A 128 1.21 1.80 -14.76
N ASN A 129 1.24 2.73 -13.80
CA ASN A 129 2.24 3.80 -13.73
C ASN A 129 3.17 3.67 -12.51
N HIS A 130 3.21 2.52 -11.83
CA HIS A 130 4.07 2.33 -10.66
C HIS A 130 5.44 1.79 -11.05
N ASP A 131 6.48 2.46 -10.56
CA ASP A 131 7.84 1.95 -10.56
C ASP A 131 8.01 0.87 -9.48
N ARG A 132 7.43 1.11 -8.31
CA ARG A 132 7.45 0.17 -7.17
C ARG A 132 6.41 0.55 -6.13
N VAL A 133 6.15 -0.38 -5.22
CA VAL A 133 5.37 -0.15 -4.01
C VAL A 133 6.26 -0.37 -2.80
N GLU A 134 6.37 0.62 -1.93
CA GLU A 134 7.18 0.61 -0.72
C GLU A 134 6.27 0.48 0.50
N ILE A 135 6.59 -0.42 1.42
CA ILE A 135 5.79 -0.69 2.62
C ILE A 135 6.69 -0.51 3.84
N LEU A 136 6.48 0.57 4.59
CA LEU A 136 7.14 0.84 5.86
C LEU A 136 6.25 0.33 6.99
N LYS A 137 6.75 -0.58 7.79
CA LYS A 137 5.98 -1.25 8.84
C LYS A 137 6.23 -0.62 10.22
N GLY A 138 5.19 -0.46 11.03
CA GLY A 138 5.24 0.18 12.34
C GLY A 138 5.00 1.70 12.28
N SER A 139 5.21 2.40 13.39
CA SER A 139 4.90 3.84 13.50
C SER A 139 5.71 4.71 12.53
N ALA A 140 5.04 5.54 11.75
CA ALA A 140 5.65 6.35 10.70
C ALA A 140 5.20 7.83 10.66
N SER A 141 4.44 8.32 11.67
CA SER A 141 3.95 9.71 11.67
C SER A 141 5.04 10.76 11.64
N MET A 142 6.24 10.47 12.15
CA MET A 142 7.37 11.40 12.05
C MET A 142 7.70 11.75 10.59
N LEU A 143 7.56 10.79 9.66
CA LEU A 143 7.85 11.00 8.25
C LEU A 143 6.61 11.46 7.47
N PHE A 144 5.43 10.93 7.79
CA PHE A 144 4.22 11.05 6.98
C PHE A 144 3.09 11.87 7.63
N GLY A 145 3.27 12.32 8.88
CA GLY A 145 2.27 13.08 9.61
C GLY A 145 1.19 12.21 10.24
N LYS A 146 0.04 12.80 10.49
CA LYS A 146 -1.10 12.13 11.12
C LYS A 146 -1.47 10.86 10.37
N GLY A 147 -1.93 9.84 11.07
CA GLY A 147 -2.13 8.49 10.55
C GLY A 147 -0.91 7.61 10.81
N SER A 148 -0.65 6.66 9.93
CA SER A 148 0.56 5.82 9.94
C SER A 148 0.76 5.02 11.24
N THR A 149 -0.35 4.62 11.89
CA THR A 149 -0.28 3.92 13.18
C THR A 149 0.12 2.45 13.04
N GLY A 150 -0.16 1.82 11.89
CA GLY A 150 0.29 0.45 11.57
C GLY A 150 1.48 0.42 10.62
N GLY A 151 1.69 1.50 9.91
CA GLY A 151 2.69 1.64 8.86
C GLY A 151 2.20 2.53 7.73
N VAL A 152 2.90 2.47 6.60
CA VAL A 152 2.61 3.26 5.40
C VAL A 152 2.81 2.37 4.18
N VAL A 153 1.93 2.51 3.21
CA VAL A 153 2.13 2.00 1.84
C VAL A 153 2.31 3.19 0.91
N ASN A 154 3.46 3.29 0.27
CA ASN A 154 3.81 4.36 -0.66
C ASN A 154 3.95 3.78 -2.08
N GLN A 155 3.13 4.26 -2.99
CA GLN A 155 3.19 3.95 -4.41
C GLN A 155 4.12 4.96 -5.07
N VAL A 156 5.19 4.48 -5.69
CA VAL A 156 6.17 5.34 -6.37
C VAL A 156 5.89 5.33 -7.85
N SER A 157 5.60 6.49 -8.40
CA SER A 157 5.27 6.66 -9.82
C SER A 157 6.50 6.56 -10.70
N LYS A 158 6.33 6.01 -11.91
CA LYS A 158 7.33 6.02 -12.98
C LYS A 158 7.68 7.45 -13.36
N GLN A 159 8.97 7.76 -13.39
CA GLN A 159 9.48 9.08 -13.74
C GLN A 159 10.15 9.08 -15.12
N PRO A 160 10.10 10.20 -15.87
CA PRO A 160 10.88 10.36 -17.09
C PRO A 160 12.39 10.31 -16.85
N PHE A 161 13.13 9.72 -17.79
CA PHE A 161 14.60 9.60 -17.75
C PHE A 161 15.21 9.84 -19.16
N LEU A 162 16.51 10.13 -19.23
CA LEU A 162 17.20 10.63 -20.43
C LEU A 162 17.56 9.55 -21.47
N MET A 163 16.60 8.68 -21.78
CA MET A 163 16.77 7.64 -22.81
C MET A 163 15.40 7.33 -23.44
N ASP A 164 15.36 7.04 -24.74
CA ASP A 164 14.16 6.54 -25.38
C ASP A 164 13.94 5.07 -24.99
N GLN A 165 12.77 4.78 -24.42
CA GLN A 165 12.35 3.43 -24.08
C GLN A 165 10.84 3.29 -24.17
N HIS A 166 10.37 2.31 -24.92
CA HIS A 166 8.95 2.10 -25.14
C HIS A 166 8.58 0.66 -24.88
N GLU A 167 7.46 0.45 -24.23
CA GLU A 167 6.94 -0.88 -23.93
C GLU A 167 5.43 -0.89 -24.11
N VAL A 168 4.93 -1.96 -24.73
CA VAL A 168 3.50 -2.24 -24.86
C VAL A 168 3.26 -3.67 -24.41
N ASN A 169 2.34 -3.87 -23.47
CA ASN A 169 1.96 -5.18 -22.99
C ASN A 169 0.48 -5.44 -23.29
N LEU A 170 0.19 -6.59 -23.86
CA LEU A 170 -1.17 -7.12 -24.04
C LEU A 170 -1.31 -8.38 -23.20
N THR A 171 -2.24 -8.35 -22.25
CA THR A 171 -2.65 -9.51 -21.47
C THR A 171 -4.03 -9.98 -21.93
N VAL A 172 -4.18 -11.30 -22.12
CA VAL A 172 -5.47 -11.95 -22.30
C VAL A 172 -5.59 -13.07 -21.30
N GLY A 173 -6.73 -13.18 -20.64
CA GLY A 173 -6.88 -14.10 -19.52
C GLY A 173 -8.26 -14.77 -19.44
N THR A 174 -8.40 -15.61 -18.43
CA THR A 174 -9.69 -16.17 -18.05
C THR A 174 -10.63 -15.05 -17.57
N GLY A 175 -11.97 -15.30 -17.60
CA GLY A 175 -12.92 -14.22 -17.27
C GLY A 175 -13.03 -13.16 -18.37
N LYS A 176 -12.77 -13.53 -19.64
CA LYS A 176 -12.78 -12.64 -20.80
C LYS A 176 -11.87 -11.42 -20.61
N GLU A 177 -10.79 -11.59 -19.90
CA GLU A 177 -9.86 -10.52 -19.61
C GLU A 177 -9.09 -10.08 -20.86
N VAL A 178 -9.05 -8.77 -21.07
CA VAL A 178 -8.17 -8.10 -22.03
C VAL A 178 -7.61 -6.85 -21.36
N ARG A 179 -6.29 -6.78 -21.23
CA ARG A 179 -5.59 -5.63 -20.67
C ARG A 179 -4.49 -5.18 -21.61
N LEU A 180 -4.49 -3.91 -21.95
CA LEU A 180 -3.45 -3.25 -22.75
C LEU A 180 -2.78 -2.17 -21.90
N THR A 181 -1.46 -2.20 -21.81
CA THR A 181 -0.68 -1.14 -21.16
C THR A 181 0.40 -0.61 -22.09
N GLY A 182 0.69 0.68 -21.99
CA GLY A 182 1.77 1.35 -22.70
C GLY A 182 2.61 2.17 -21.75
N ASP A 183 3.93 2.10 -21.90
CA ASP A 183 4.92 2.91 -21.17
C ASP A 183 5.89 3.49 -22.18
N PHE A 184 5.77 4.77 -22.46
CA PHE A 184 6.52 5.47 -23.48
C PHE A 184 7.38 6.54 -22.83
N ASN A 185 8.68 6.30 -22.73
CA ASN A 185 9.65 7.30 -22.30
C ASN A 185 10.38 7.86 -23.51
N ILE A 186 10.32 9.18 -23.68
CA ILE A 186 10.81 9.92 -24.85
C ILE A 186 11.78 10.97 -24.34
N LYS A 187 13.06 10.87 -24.73
CA LYS A 187 14.03 11.93 -24.49
C LYS A 187 13.72 13.11 -25.40
N THR A 188 13.37 14.27 -24.84
CA THR A 188 12.98 15.47 -25.60
C THR A 188 14.06 16.53 -25.68
N GLY A 189 15.14 16.39 -24.91
CA GLY A 189 16.29 17.30 -24.86
C GLY A 189 17.48 16.65 -24.16
N ASP A 190 18.55 17.40 -24.01
CA ASP A 190 19.74 16.90 -23.31
C ASP A 190 19.49 16.66 -21.81
N ASP A 191 18.57 17.40 -21.23
CA ASP A 191 18.19 17.39 -19.83
C ASP A 191 16.67 17.23 -19.62
N ALA A 192 15.93 16.80 -20.64
CA ALA A 192 14.47 16.75 -20.60
C ALA A 192 13.93 15.46 -21.21
N ALA A 193 12.85 14.93 -20.61
CA ALA A 193 12.13 13.77 -21.09
C ALA A 193 10.63 13.83 -20.77
N LEU A 194 9.83 13.19 -21.61
CA LEU A 194 8.40 12.94 -21.44
C LEU A 194 8.19 11.45 -21.23
N ARG A 195 7.43 11.06 -20.22
CA ARG A 195 6.97 9.67 -20.05
C ARG A 195 5.46 9.63 -20.03
N ILE A 196 4.87 8.75 -20.82
CA ILE A 196 3.43 8.55 -20.89
C ILE A 196 3.14 7.09 -20.54
N ASN A 197 2.42 6.89 -19.45
CA ASN A 197 1.85 5.58 -19.12
C ASN A 197 0.37 5.62 -19.45
N ALA A 198 -0.14 4.56 -20.08
CA ALA A 198 -1.56 4.43 -20.41
C ALA A 198 -2.03 2.98 -20.20
N MET A 199 -3.30 2.80 -19.91
CA MET A 199 -3.89 1.50 -19.66
C MET A 199 -5.36 1.46 -20.06
N ALA A 200 -5.79 0.32 -20.60
CA ALA A 200 -7.19 -0.07 -20.74
C ALA A 200 -7.33 -1.54 -20.31
N HIS A 201 -8.31 -1.83 -19.47
CA HIS A 201 -8.56 -3.16 -18.93
C HIS A 201 -10.07 -3.45 -18.90
N ASP A 202 -10.44 -4.57 -19.50
CA ASP A 202 -11.82 -5.08 -19.47
C ASP A 202 -11.80 -6.56 -19.09
N ALA A 203 -12.70 -6.95 -18.18
CA ALA A 203 -12.89 -8.35 -17.79
C ALA A 203 -14.33 -8.58 -17.35
N ASP A 204 -14.86 -9.77 -17.63
CA ASP A 204 -16.17 -10.24 -17.18
C ASP A 204 -16.03 -11.67 -16.61
N ASN A 205 -15.65 -11.76 -15.36
CA ASN A 205 -15.52 -13.04 -14.68
C ASN A 205 -16.87 -13.47 -14.11
N HIS A 206 -17.68 -14.12 -14.95
CA HIS A 206 -19.01 -14.64 -14.59
C HIS A 206 -19.96 -13.58 -13.98
N GLY A 207 -19.86 -12.33 -14.42
CA GLY A 207 -20.69 -11.22 -13.95
C GLY A 207 -19.99 -10.25 -13.01
N ALA A 208 -18.88 -10.62 -12.41
CA ALA A 208 -17.97 -9.67 -11.76
C ALA A 208 -17.17 -8.94 -12.86
N LYS A 209 -17.55 -7.71 -13.15
CA LYS A 209 -16.94 -6.91 -14.22
C LYS A 209 -15.88 -5.97 -13.69
N VAL A 210 -14.80 -5.89 -14.47
CA VAL A 210 -13.76 -4.88 -14.31
C VAL A 210 -13.68 -4.10 -15.61
N ASN A 211 -13.79 -2.79 -15.56
CA ASN A 211 -13.49 -1.89 -16.67
C ASN A 211 -12.69 -0.72 -16.11
N LYS A 212 -11.46 -0.57 -16.56
CA LYS A 212 -10.56 0.48 -16.11
C LYS A 212 -9.89 1.14 -17.31
N LYS A 213 -9.69 2.46 -17.22
CA LYS A 213 -8.89 3.23 -18.17
C LYS A 213 -8.06 4.22 -17.40
N GLY A 214 -6.80 4.33 -17.76
CA GLY A 214 -5.88 5.21 -17.07
C GLY A 214 -4.86 5.83 -18.01
N ILE A 215 -4.45 7.05 -17.68
CA ILE A 215 -3.36 7.76 -18.36
C ILE A 215 -2.57 8.60 -17.34
N ALA A 216 -1.25 8.59 -17.47
CA ALA A 216 -0.36 9.33 -16.59
C ALA A 216 0.84 9.89 -17.37
N PRO A 217 0.68 11.03 -18.07
CA PRO A 217 1.79 11.75 -18.67
C PRO A 217 2.56 12.55 -17.62
N THR A 218 3.88 12.50 -17.69
CA THR A 218 4.80 13.30 -16.86
C THR A 218 5.90 13.88 -17.73
N TYR A 219 6.16 15.17 -17.60
CA TYR A 219 7.27 15.86 -18.24
C TYR A 219 8.26 16.33 -17.19
N ARG A 220 9.54 16.03 -17.39
CA ARG A 220 10.62 16.38 -16.48
C ARG A 220 11.73 17.09 -17.27
N TRP A 221 12.26 18.19 -16.73
CA TRP A 221 13.34 18.95 -17.34
C TRP A 221 14.32 19.46 -16.29
N GLY A 222 15.53 19.85 -16.75
CA GLY A 222 16.65 20.13 -15.87
C GLY A 222 17.14 18.89 -15.16
N ILE A 223 16.96 17.70 -15.72
CA ILE A 223 17.32 16.41 -15.11
C ILE A 223 18.81 16.40 -14.79
N GLY A 224 19.13 16.21 -13.49
CA GLY A 224 20.51 16.20 -12.99
C GLY A 224 21.14 17.58 -12.84
N LEU A 225 20.46 18.68 -13.24
CA LEU A 225 20.95 20.04 -13.08
C LEU A 225 20.64 20.60 -11.70
N LYS A 226 21.10 21.83 -11.43
CA LYS A 226 20.88 22.54 -10.17
C LYS A 226 19.39 22.69 -9.86
N ASP A 227 18.60 23.03 -10.86
CA ASP A 227 17.15 23.15 -10.79
C ASP A 227 16.51 22.12 -11.72
N GLU A 228 15.76 21.22 -11.13
CA GLU A 228 15.05 20.15 -11.81
C GLU A 228 13.57 20.27 -11.54
N PHE A 229 12.75 20.18 -12.58
CA PHE A 229 11.31 20.34 -12.49
C PHE A 229 10.59 19.12 -13.06
N SER A 230 9.39 18.86 -12.55
CA SER A 230 8.48 17.84 -13.09
C SER A 230 7.04 18.32 -13.01
N VAL A 231 6.28 18.08 -14.08
CA VAL A 231 4.82 18.27 -14.13
C VAL A 231 4.19 16.97 -14.57
N GLY A 232 3.22 16.48 -13.81
CA GLY A 232 2.49 15.27 -14.12
C GLY A 232 0.99 15.45 -14.02
N LEU A 233 0.27 14.68 -14.84
CA LEU A 233 -1.16 14.48 -14.74
C LEU A 233 -1.41 13.00 -14.54
N TYR A 234 -2.44 12.68 -13.79
CA TYR A 234 -2.90 11.30 -13.57
C TYR A 234 -4.42 11.28 -13.67
N HIS A 235 -4.92 10.33 -14.43
CA HIS A 235 -6.34 10.04 -14.50
C HIS A 235 -6.55 8.53 -14.53
N LEU A 236 -7.42 8.04 -13.65
CA LEU A 236 -7.89 6.65 -13.61
C LEU A 236 -9.40 6.66 -13.42
N GLU A 237 -10.10 6.08 -14.38
CA GLU A 237 -11.54 5.81 -14.33
C GLU A 237 -11.77 4.31 -14.17
N THR A 238 -12.68 3.92 -13.29
CA THR A 238 -13.18 2.55 -13.17
C THR A 238 -14.69 2.54 -13.27
N ASP A 239 -15.24 1.64 -14.09
CA ASP A 239 -16.68 1.38 -14.20
C ASP A 239 -16.90 -0.13 -14.20
N GLY A 240 -16.95 -0.70 -13.03
CA GLY A 240 -17.06 -2.15 -12.85
C GLY A 240 -18.21 -2.53 -11.91
N LYS A 241 -18.19 -3.78 -11.51
CA LYS A 241 -19.02 -4.27 -10.42
C LYS A 241 -18.16 -4.49 -9.18
N PRO A 242 -18.69 -4.22 -7.98
CA PRO A 242 -17.93 -4.42 -6.76
C PRO A 242 -17.51 -5.88 -6.61
N LEU A 243 -16.38 -6.12 -5.96
CA LEU A 243 -15.99 -7.44 -5.49
C LEU A 243 -17.13 -8.02 -4.65
N TYR A 244 -17.44 -9.28 -4.90
CA TYR A 244 -18.65 -9.85 -4.38
C TYR A 244 -18.38 -10.66 -3.12
N ASN A 245 -19.15 -10.36 -2.05
CA ASN A 245 -19.08 -11.08 -0.79
C ASN A 245 -20.00 -12.29 -0.85
N HIS A 246 -19.44 -13.49 -0.56
CA HIS A 246 -20.22 -14.71 -0.41
C HIS A 246 -20.58 -14.95 1.04
N PRO A 247 -21.83 -15.30 1.37
CA PRO A 247 -22.18 -15.74 2.71
C PRO A 247 -21.47 -17.05 3.05
N TRP A 248 -21.15 -17.25 4.34
CA TRP A 248 -20.58 -18.49 4.82
C TRP A 248 -21.51 -19.25 5.76
N PHE A 249 -21.21 -20.51 5.97
CA PHE A 249 -21.70 -21.28 7.11
C PHE A 249 -20.60 -21.46 8.16
N THR A 250 -21.03 -21.77 9.38
CA THR A 250 -20.12 -22.13 10.48
C THR A 250 -20.38 -23.57 10.89
N VAL A 251 -19.30 -24.36 10.93
CA VAL A 251 -19.32 -25.74 11.43
C VAL A 251 -18.24 -25.84 12.50
N ASN A 252 -18.59 -26.20 13.72
CA ASN A 252 -17.67 -26.30 14.84
C ASN A 252 -16.81 -25.04 15.05
N ASN A 253 -17.44 -23.86 14.97
CA ASN A 253 -16.78 -22.55 15.02
C ASN A 253 -15.81 -22.26 13.87
N GLU A 254 -15.79 -23.05 12.82
CA GLU A 254 -15.02 -22.78 11.63
C GLU A 254 -15.89 -22.20 10.53
N ILE A 255 -15.38 -21.18 9.83
CA ILE A 255 -16.02 -20.60 8.65
C ILE A 255 -15.78 -21.54 7.47
N VAL A 256 -16.87 -21.97 6.85
CA VAL A 256 -16.86 -22.87 5.70
C VAL A 256 -17.31 -22.10 4.46
N PRO A 257 -16.40 -21.80 3.51
CA PRO A 257 -16.78 -21.33 2.17
C PRO A 257 -17.56 -22.43 1.45
N THR A 258 -18.74 -22.09 0.91
CA THR A 258 -19.67 -23.10 0.35
C THR A 258 -20.02 -22.87 -1.09
N LEU A 259 -20.03 -21.61 -1.53
CA LEU A 259 -20.40 -21.25 -2.88
C LEU A 259 -19.16 -21.20 -3.78
N PRO A 260 -19.24 -21.69 -5.02
CA PRO A 260 -18.12 -21.56 -5.97
C PRO A 260 -17.73 -20.08 -6.16
N ALA A 261 -16.43 -19.79 -6.18
CA ALA A 261 -15.91 -18.42 -6.30
C ALA A 261 -16.43 -17.68 -7.56
N LYS A 262 -16.67 -18.44 -8.63
CA LYS A 262 -17.21 -17.92 -9.91
C LYS A 262 -18.68 -17.48 -9.86
N ASN A 263 -19.40 -17.78 -8.78
CA ASN A 263 -20.83 -17.43 -8.69
C ASN A 263 -21.00 -15.95 -8.36
N TYR A 264 -21.76 -15.22 -9.16
CA TYR A 264 -22.14 -13.84 -8.90
C TYR A 264 -23.63 -13.78 -8.54
N TYR A 265 -23.95 -13.33 -7.33
CA TYR A 265 -25.33 -13.25 -6.83
C TYR A 265 -25.85 -11.83 -6.74
N GLY A 266 -25.08 -10.82 -7.11
CA GLY A 266 -25.50 -9.43 -7.21
C GLY A 266 -26.48 -9.19 -8.35
N LEU A 267 -26.94 -7.96 -8.47
CA LEU A 267 -27.80 -7.53 -9.57
C LEU A 267 -26.96 -7.17 -10.80
N ALA A 268 -27.51 -7.37 -11.99
CA ALA A 268 -26.91 -6.90 -13.22
C ALA A 268 -26.74 -5.36 -13.22
N SER A 269 -27.57 -4.66 -12.47
CA SER A 269 -27.52 -3.20 -12.27
C SER A 269 -26.54 -2.74 -11.19
N ASP A 270 -25.89 -3.64 -10.45
CA ASP A 270 -24.89 -3.25 -9.47
C ASP A 270 -23.67 -2.64 -10.17
N TYR A 271 -23.08 -1.60 -9.56
CA TYR A 271 -21.87 -0.96 -10.08
C TYR A 271 -21.00 -0.38 -8.96
N LEU A 272 -19.73 -0.25 -9.25
CA LEU A 272 -18.78 0.56 -8.54
C LEU A 272 -18.02 1.41 -9.56
N LYS A 273 -18.20 2.72 -9.47
CA LYS A 273 -17.49 3.69 -10.29
C LYS A 273 -16.57 4.50 -9.40
N THR A 274 -15.33 4.62 -9.80
CA THR A 274 -14.39 5.53 -9.14
C THR A 274 -13.63 6.31 -10.20
N GLU A 275 -13.34 7.57 -9.90
CA GLU A 275 -12.50 8.42 -10.70
C GLU A 275 -11.46 9.08 -9.82
N SER A 276 -10.23 9.08 -10.26
CA SER A 276 -9.11 9.74 -9.59
C SER A 276 -8.38 10.58 -10.61
N THR A 277 -8.45 11.90 -10.46
CA THR A 277 -7.77 12.87 -11.35
C THR A 277 -6.94 13.80 -10.52
N TYR A 278 -5.62 13.86 -10.77
CA TYR A 278 -4.77 14.83 -10.10
C TYR A 278 -3.69 15.42 -11.02
N ALA A 279 -3.31 16.64 -10.71
CA ALA A 279 -2.12 17.28 -11.24
C ALA A 279 -1.04 17.38 -10.15
N SER A 280 0.19 17.16 -10.54
CA SER A 280 1.36 17.27 -9.67
C SER A 280 2.43 18.15 -10.29
N PHE A 281 3.14 18.87 -9.43
CA PHE A 281 4.32 19.66 -9.78
C PHE A 281 5.40 19.36 -8.75
N SER A 282 6.64 19.20 -9.18
CA SER A 282 7.78 19.14 -8.28
C SER A 282 8.94 19.99 -8.78
N HIS A 283 9.68 20.57 -7.83
CA HIS A 283 10.91 21.30 -8.05
C HIS A 283 11.97 20.79 -7.07
N VAL A 284 13.11 20.38 -7.59
CA VAL A 284 14.31 20.06 -6.82
C VAL A 284 15.34 21.13 -7.09
N HIS A 285 15.75 21.86 -6.04
CA HIS A 285 16.86 22.79 -6.09
C HIS A 285 18.04 22.22 -5.34
N ARG A 286 19.16 22.00 -6.00
CA ARG A 286 20.42 21.51 -5.44
C ARG A 286 21.30 22.71 -5.12
N PHE A 287 21.55 22.97 -3.84
CA PHE A 287 22.46 24.03 -3.40
C PHE A 287 23.91 23.64 -3.71
N ASP A 288 24.22 22.37 -3.47
CA ASP A 288 25.50 21.72 -3.75
C ASP A 288 25.30 20.20 -3.91
N GLN A 289 26.38 19.41 -3.91
CA GLN A 289 26.33 17.94 -4.02
C GLN A 289 25.71 17.24 -2.81
N ASN A 290 25.65 17.91 -1.68
CA ASN A 290 25.23 17.34 -0.39
C ASN A 290 23.89 17.91 0.11
N SER A 291 23.43 19.01 -0.47
CA SER A 291 22.24 19.72 0.03
C SER A 291 21.27 20.06 -1.10
N GLN A 292 20.00 19.77 -0.84
CA GLN A 292 18.91 20.08 -1.76
C GLN A 292 17.60 20.33 -1.01
N ILE A 293 16.70 21.01 -1.67
CA ILE A 293 15.30 21.14 -1.29
C ILE A 293 14.42 20.60 -2.41
N LYS A 294 13.49 19.73 -2.05
CA LYS A 294 12.45 19.23 -2.97
C LYS A 294 11.10 19.73 -2.51
N THR A 295 10.43 20.51 -3.37
CA THR A 295 9.06 20.96 -3.12
C THR A 295 8.12 20.25 -4.08
N GLN A 296 7.03 19.70 -3.56
CA GLN A 296 5.99 19.02 -4.33
C GLN A 296 4.64 19.66 -4.04
N VAL A 297 3.83 19.82 -5.08
CA VAL A 297 2.44 20.26 -4.99
C VAL A 297 1.57 19.26 -5.73
N ARG A 298 0.47 18.85 -5.12
CA ARG A 298 -0.55 18.03 -5.79
C ARG A 298 -1.93 18.56 -5.45
N HIS A 299 -2.77 18.66 -6.47
CA HIS A 299 -4.20 18.89 -6.34
C HIS A 299 -4.94 17.80 -7.09
N GLY A 300 -5.90 17.15 -6.43
CA GLY A 300 -6.65 16.06 -7.01
C GLY A 300 -8.09 16.02 -6.54
N THR A 301 -8.96 15.60 -7.45
CA THR A 301 -10.37 15.28 -7.22
C THR A 301 -10.54 13.77 -7.32
N TYR A 302 -11.22 13.21 -6.35
CA TYR A 302 -11.47 11.78 -6.22
C TYR A 302 -12.97 11.55 -6.05
N GLU A 303 -13.54 10.76 -6.95
CA GLU A 303 -14.97 10.48 -6.97
C GLU A 303 -15.24 9.00 -6.76
N ARG A 304 -16.35 8.72 -6.11
CA ARG A 304 -16.84 7.37 -5.90
C ARG A 304 -18.34 7.32 -5.97
N ASP A 305 -18.87 6.38 -6.73
CA ASP A 305 -20.27 6.05 -6.81
C ASP A 305 -20.45 4.53 -6.78
N LEU A 306 -20.99 4.04 -5.66
CA LEU A 306 -21.28 2.63 -5.43
C LEU A 306 -22.77 2.43 -5.27
N TRP A 307 -23.32 1.50 -6.04
CA TRP A 307 -24.62 0.90 -5.82
C TRP A 307 -24.49 -0.61 -5.95
N ALA A 308 -24.67 -1.33 -4.86
CA ALA A 308 -24.40 -2.76 -4.79
C ALA A 308 -25.46 -3.50 -3.98
N SER A 309 -25.49 -4.80 -4.14
CA SER A 309 -26.36 -5.71 -3.41
C SER A 309 -25.60 -6.47 -2.34
N VAL A 310 -26.07 -6.39 -1.10
CA VAL A 310 -25.60 -7.26 -0.03
C VAL A 310 -26.33 -8.58 -0.12
N VAL A 311 -25.59 -9.66 -0.25
CA VAL A 311 -26.09 -11.02 -0.45
C VAL A 311 -26.12 -11.77 0.87
N ARG A 312 -27.28 -12.41 1.17
CA ARG A 312 -27.45 -13.24 2.35
C ARG A 312 -28.26 -14.48 2.01
N PHE A 313 -28.03 -15.57 2.72
CA PHE A 313 -28.94 -16.71 2.68
C PHE A 313 -30.30 -16.32 3.28
N GLY A 314 -31.35 -16.93 2.77
CA GLY A 314 -32.68 -16.84 3.35
C GLY A 314 -32.71 -17.36 4.80
N ALA A 315 -33.65 -16.88 5.60
CA ALA A 315 -33.78 -17.32 6.99
C ALA A 315 -33.98 -18.84 7.08
N GLY A 316 -33.33 -19.47 8.07
CA GLY A 316 -33.39 -20.92 8.29
C GLY A 316 -32.45 -21.75 7.40
N THR A 317 -31.63 -21.12 6.55
CA THR A 317 -30.64 -21.83 5.75
C THR A 317 -29.52 -22.35 6.63
N THR A 318 -29.20 -23.63 6.49
CA THR A 318 -28.10 -24.34 7.16
C THR A 318 -27.27 -25.07 6.11
N ILE A 319 -26.10 -25.59 6.51
CA ILE A 319 -25.27 -26.39 5.57
C ILE A 319 -25.98 -27.68 5.14
N ASP A 320 -26.82 -28.24 6.00
CA ASP A 320 -27.49 -29.52 5.74
C ASP A 320 -28.69 -29.38 4.79
N ASN A 321 -29.30 -28.19 4.70
CA ASN A 321 -30.42 -27.92 3.79
C ASN A 321 -30.03 -27.07 2.56
N LEU A 322 -28.74 -26.77 2.39
CA LEU A 322 -28.22 -26.02 1.24
C LEU A 322 -28.39 -26.84 -0.04
N ASN A 323 -29.07 -26.25 -1.03
CA ASN A 323 -29.24 -26.82 -2.36
C ASN A 323 -29.51 -25.72 -3.39
N ASP A 324 -29.66 -26.08 -4.66
CA ASP A 324 -29.85 -25.13 -5.76
C ASP A 324 -31.11 -24.26 -5.60
N ALA A 325 -32.14 -24.73 -4.89
CA ALA A 325 -33.35 -23.94 -4.62
C ALA A 325 -33.21 -23.02 -3.38
N THR A 326 -32.10 -23.07 -2.67
CA THR A 326 -31.86 -22.23 -1.48
C THR A 326 -31.92 -20.76 -1.88
N VAL A 327 -32.77 -20.00 -1.17
CA VAL A 327 -32.99 -18.57 -1.46
C VAL A 327 -31.79 -17.74 -1.03
N VAL A 328 -31.39 -16.84 -1.91
CA VAL A 328 -30.38 -15.80 -1.68
C VAL A 328 -31.08 -14.45 -1.77
N THR A 329 -31.02 -13.69 -0.69
CA THR A 329 -31.59 -12.32 -0.61
C THR A 329 -30.56 -11.29 -1.04
N ARG A 330 -31.03 -10.18 -1.59
CA ARG A 330 -30.22 -9.05 -2.08
C ARG A 330 -30.71 -7.77 -1.42
N THR A 331 -29.89 -7.14 -0.61
CA THR A 331 -30.21 -5.87 0.06
C THR A 331 -29.36 -4.76 -0.54
N PRO A 332 -29.94 -3.69 -1.09
CA PRO A 332 -29.17 -2.64 -1.73
C PRO A 332 -28.37 -1.85 -0.70
N LYS A 333 -27.16 -1.47 -1.12
CA LYS A 333 -26.26 -0.56 -0.44
C LYS A 333 -25.74 0.47 -1.44
N GLY A 334 -25.64 1.71 -1.01
CA GLY A 334 -25.08 2.78 -1.81
C GLY A 334 -24.06 3.58 -1.03
N ARG A 335 -23.07 4.08 -1.74
CA ARG A 335 -22.07 5.01 -1.24
C ARG A 335 -21.71 5.97 -2.36
N VAL A 336 -21.88 7.26 -2.12
CA VAL A 336 -21.46 8.28 -3.08
C VAL A 336 -20.63 9.33 -2.36
N GLY A 337 -19.67 9.90 -3.02
CA GLY A 337 -18.91 11.01 -2.47
C GLY A 337 -17.79 11.47 -3.38
N THR A 338 -17.31 12.66 -3.06
CA THR A 338 -16.19 13.32 -3.69
C THR A 338 -15.20 13.77 -2.61
N SER A 339 -13.92 13.86 -2.96
CA SER A 339 -12.89 14.45 -2.12
C SER A 339 -11.94 15.26 -2.97
N ASP A 340 -11.82 16.54 -2.69
CA ASP A 340 -10.80 17.43 -3.24
C ASP A 340 -9.66 17.56 -2.24
N LEU A 341 -8.46 17.20 -2.67
CA LEU A 341 -7.27 17.15 -1.82
C LEU A 341 -6.16 18.00 -2.42
N THR A 342 -5.72 19.03 -1.70
CA THR A 342 -4.56 19.85 -2.06
C THR A 342 -3.45 19.64 -1.05
N GLN A 343 -2.23 19.37 -1.52
CA GLN A 343 -1.08 19.12 -0.67
C GLN A 343 0.16 19.84 -1.19
N ILE A 344 0.93 20.41 -0.28
CA ILE A 344 2.24 21.00 -0.54
C ILE A 344 3.21 20.39 0.46
N GLN A 345 4.32 19.87 -0.02
CA GLN A 345 5.38 19.32 0.81
C GLN A 345 6.71 19.87 0.35
N SER A 346 7.55 20.29 1.29
CA SER A 346 8.90 20.76 1.01
C SER A 346 9.88 20.08 1.95
N ASP A 347 10.81 19.32 1.38
CA ASP A 347 11.80 18.51 2.09
C ASP A 347 13.19 19.05 1.81
N TYR A 348 13.88 19.54 2.83
CA TYR A 348 15.29 19.89 2.79
C TYR A 348 16.13 18.71 3.27
N THR A 349 17.10 18.30 2.50
CA THR A 349 18.08 17.27 2.87
C THR A 349 19.49 17.83 2.78
N ASN A 350 20.35 17.50 3.77
CA ASN A 350 21.72 17.95 3.79
C ASN A 350 22.64 16.95 4.48
N GLN A 351 23.79 16.69 3.88
CA GLN A 351 24.89 15.94 4.48
C GLN A 351 26.03 16.88 4.77
N PHE A 352 26.38 17.06 6.04
CA PHE A 352 27.41 18.00 6.47
C PHE A 352 28.23 17.44 7.65
N SER A 353 29.33 18.13 7.98
CA SER A 353 30.15 17.80 9.14
C SER A 353 30.06 18.93 10.16
N ALA A 354 29.72 18.59 11.40
CA ALA A 354 29.72 19.50 12.54
C ALA A 354 30.22 18.76 13.78
N TRP A 355 30.92 19.48 14.68
CA TRP A 355 31.48 18.91 15.92
C TRP A 355 32.31 17.64 15.71
N GLY A 356 33.01 17.55 14.56
CA GLY A 356 33.80 16.38 14.18
C GLY A 356 33.00 15.13 13.82
N LYS A 357 31.69 15.26 13.58
CA LYS A 357 30.79 14.16 13.17
C LYS A 357 30.14 14.47 11.83
N LYS A 358 29.77 13.40 11.11
CA LYS A 358 28.96 13.51 9.88
C LYS A 358 27.50 13.47 10.26
N HIS A 359 26.71 14.37 9.67
CA HIS A 359 25.28 14.53 9.86
C HIS A 359 24.55 14.28 8.55
N SER A 360 23.40 13.60 8.61
CA SER A 360 22.42 13.51 7.54
C SER A 360 21.10 14.08 8.04
N LEU A 361 20.84 15.33 7.67
CA LEU A 361 19.68 16.11 8.10
C LEU A 361 18.55 16.01 7.11
N ILE A 362 17.34 15.85 7.63
CA ILE A 362 16.07 16.00 6.91
C ILE A 362 15.23 17.00 7.71
N ALA A 363 14.76 18.03 7.04
CA ALA A 363 13.84 19.01 7.63
C ALA A 363 12.75 19.34 6.60
N GLY A 364 11.53 19.58 7.05
CA GLY A 364 10.51 19.91 6.08
C GLY A 364 9.21 20.44 6.69
N VAL A 365 8.34 20.81 5.76
CA VAL A 365 7.00 21.33 6.02
C VAL A 365 6.00 20.62 5.10
N ASP A 366 4.86 20.21 5.67
CA ASP A 366 3.71 19.69 4.94
C ASP A 366 2.50 20.59 5.20
N LEU A 367 1.81 20.94 4.12
CA LEU A 367 0.53 21.64 4.15
C LEU A 367 -0.52 20.76 3.44
N SER A 368 -1.70 20.64 4.01
CA SER A 368 -2.81 19.91 3.38
C SER A 368 -4.13 20.62 3.58
N TYR A 369 -4.98 20.53 2.56
CA TYR A 369 -6.37 20.94 2.63
C TYR A 369 -7.22 19.88 1.93
N GLU A 370 -8.31 19.47 2.59
CA GLU A 370 -9.29 18.50 2.08
C GLU A 370 -10.69 19.07 2.19
N ASP A 371 -11.50 18.92 1.13
CA ASP A 371 -12.92 19.19 1.11
C ASP A 371 -13.63 17.95 0.55
N ALA A 372 -14.34 17.22 1.40
CA ALA A 372 -15.00 15.98 1.03
C ALA A 372 -16.48 16.00 1.31
N GLN A 373 -17.25 15.37 0.43
CA GLN A 373 -18.68 15.19 0.57
C GLN A 373 -19.03 13.72 0.43
N ARG A 374 -19.95 13.22 1.26
CA ARG A 374 -20.29 11.81 1.24
C ARG A 374 -21.68 11.50 1.80
N ASN A 375 -22.28 10.43 1.29
CA ASN A 375 -23.46 9.80 1.88
C ASN A 375 -23.44 8.28 1.67
N ASN A 376 -24.13 7.56 2.55
CA ASN A 376 -24.33 6.11 2.48
C ASN A 376 -25.81 5.71 2.35
N SER A 377 -26.70 6.65 2.22
CA SER A 377 -28.13 6.39 2.09
C SER A 377 -28.70 7.04 0.85
N PHE A 378 -29.52 6.29 0.14
CA PHE A 378 -30.28 6.75 -1.01
C PHE A 378 -31.76 6.62 -0.71
N ALA A 379 -32.57 7.53 -1.24
CA ALA A 379 -34.01 7.38 -1.19
C ALA A 379 -34.46 6.18 -2.06
N GLY A 380 -35.31 5.36 -1.51
CA GLY A 380 -35.82 4.18 -2.18
C GLY A 380 -35.01 2.91 -1.87
N THR A 381 -35.57 2.03 -1.07
CA THR A 381 -35.01 0.72 -0.80
C THR A 381 -35.83 -0.31 -1.60
N PRO A 382 -35.24 -1.01 -2.58
CA PRO A 382 -35.97 -2.13 -3.18
C PRO A 382 -36.15 -3.20 -2.13
N SER A 383 -37.37 -3.58 -1.86
CA SER A 383 -37.62 -4.76 -1.05
C SER A 383 -37.68 -6.00 -1.93
N GLY A 384 -36.92 -7.02 -1.55
CA GLY A 384 -37.26 -8.38 -1.92
C GLY A 384 -36.78 -8.90 -3.26
N LEU A 385 -35.74 -8.34 -3.89
CA LEU A 385 -35.10 -9.03 -5.00
C LEU A 385 -34.33 -10.24 -4.45
N THR A 386 -34.75 -11.42 -4.84
CA THR A 386 -34.12 -12.70 -4.44
C THR A 386 -33.63 -13.45 -5.68
N THR A 387 -32.71 -14.35 -5.48
CA THR A 387 -32.31 -15.39 -6.43
C THR A 387 -32.18 -16.71 -5.68
N THR A 388 -31.65 -17.73 -6.31
CA THR A 388 -31.33 -19.00 -5.65
C THR A 388 -29.86 -19.34 -5.85
N VAL A 389 -29.35 -20.26 -5.02
CA VAL A 389 -27.99 -20.76 -5.15
C VAL A 389 -27.71 -21.35 -6.53
N GLY A 390 -28.69 -22.05 -7.11
CA GLY A 390 -28.59 -22.65 -8.45
C GLY A 390 -28.76 -21.66 -9.61
N THR A 391 -29.09 -20.40 -9.35
CA THR A 391 -29.22 -19.36 -10.38
C THR A 391 -28.34 -18.15 -10.13
N PRO A 392 -26.99 -18.33 -10.05
CA PRO A 392 -26.09 -17.22 -10.01
C PRO A 392 -26.14 -16.44 -11.32
N ASN A 393 -25.82 -15.14 -11.27
CA ASN A 393 -25.79 -14.27 -12.46
C ASN A 393 -27.11 -14.31 -13.27
N ASP A 394 -28.24 -14.21 -12.61
CA ASP A 394 -29.59 -14.34 -13.20
C ASP A 394 -30.02 -13.16 -14.09
N GLY A 395 -29.16 -12.11 -14.19
CA GLY A 395 -29.43 -10.92 -15.02
C GLY A 395 -30.48 -9.97 -14.43
N ALA A 396 -30.96 -10.20 -13.22
CA ALA A 396 -31.96 -9.35 -12.59
C ALA A 396 -31.40 -7.91 -12.38
N VAL A 397 -32.27 -6.92 -12.60
CA VAL A 397 -31.94 -5.50 -12.44
C VAL A 397 -32.82 -4.87 -11.34
N SER A 398 -32.23 -3.88 -10.65
CA SER A 398 -33.03 -3.08 -9.69
C SER A 398 -34.06 -2.24 -10.42
N THR A 399 -35.28 -2.23 -9.89
CA THR A 399 -36.37 -1.34 -10.35
C THR A 399 -36.38 0.00 -9.62
N VAL A 400 -35.45 0.18 -8.66
CA VAL A 400 -35.38 1.41 -7.86
C VAL A 400 -34.69 2.49 -8.65
N VAL A 401 -35.36 3.62 -8.79
CA VAL A 401 -34.73 4.86 -9.25
C VAL A 401 -34.02 5.50 -8.06
N ARG A 402 -32.72 5.60 -8.16
CA ARG A 402 -31.89 6.27 -7.16
C ARG A 402 -32.14 7.78 -7.21
N GLY A 403 -32.58 8.36 -6.10
CA GLY A 403 -32.64 9.81 -5.93
C GLY A 403 -31.26 10.42 -5.62
N GLU A 404 -31.19 11.74 -5.71
CA GLU A 404 -29.98 12.47 -5.28
C GLU A 404 -29.79 12.30 -3.77
N PRO A 405 -28.65 11.80 -3.30
CA PRO A 405 -28.39 11.63 -1.89
C PRO A 405 -28.07 12.97 -1.23
N PRO A 406 -28.57 13.24 -0.01
CA PRO A 406 -28.10 14.37 0.76
C PRO A 406 -26.65 14.12 1.19
N LEU A 407 -25.72 15.03 0.88
CA LEU A 407 -24.29 14.86 1.14
C LEU A 407 -23.89 15.58 2.44
N ASN A 408 -23.31 14.85 3.37
CA ASN A 408 -22.60 15.41 4.50
C ASN A 408 -21.21 15.87 4.05
N ARG A 409 -20.67 16.89 4.70
CA ARG A 409 -19.40 17.51 4.31
C ARG A 409 -18.35 17.42 5.40
N PHE A 410 -17.13 17.19 4.98
CA PHE A 410 -15.93 17.24 5.79
C PHE A 410 -14.93 18.19 5.17
N LYS A 411 -14.40 19.14 5.96
CA LYS A 411 -13.28 19.99 5.57
C LYS A 411 -12.16 19.82 6.58
N ALA A 412 -10.94 19.72 6.10
CA ALA A 412 -9.79 19.64 6.97
C ALA A 412 -8.60 20.45 6.45
N SER A 413 -7.82 20.98 7.38
CA SER A 413 -6.52 21.57 7.09
C SER A 413 -5.46 21.02 8.03
N GLY A 414 -4.26 20.81 7.51
CA GLY A 414 -3.12 20.28 8.25
C GLY A 414 -1.86 21.08 7.97
N VAL A 415 -1.05 21.28 9.01
CA VAL A 415 0.31 21.83 8.92
C VAL A 415 1.21 20.93 9.72
N GLY A 416 2.25 20.36 9.07
CA GLY A 416 3.27 19.54 9.71
C GLY A 416 4.65 20.20 9.59
N LEU A 417 5.41 20.19 10.67
CA LEU A 417 6.81 20.62 10.70
C LEU A 417 7.65 19.48 11.26
N TYR A 418 8.73 19.12 10.61
CA TYR A 418 9.58 18.01 11.03
C TYR A 418 11.05 18.26 10.83
N LEU A 419 11.82 17.60 11.69
CA LEU A 419 13.28 17.58 11.66
C LEU A 419 13.76 16.20 12.07
N GLN A 420 14.69 15.62 11.32
CA GLN A 420 15.40 14.40 11.66
C GLN A 420 16.88 14.55 11.35
N ASP A 421 17.74 14.15 12.27
CA ASP A 421 19.16 14.07 12.04
C ASP A 421 19.68 12.65 12.31
N THR A 422 20.55 12.17 11.45
CA THR A 422 21.31 10.95 11.62
C THR A 422 22.78 11.31 11.76
N VAL A 423 23.33 11.10 12.95
CA VAL A 423 24.69 11.48 13.31
C VAL A 423 25.58 10.24 13.32
N ALA A 424 26.66 10.24 12.56
CA ALA A 424 27.69 9.20 12.60
C ALA A 424 28.62 9.47 13.81
N ILE A 425 28.40 8.75 14.91
CA ILE A 425 29.20 8.84 16.13
C ILE A 425 30.60 8.25 15.91
N THR A 426 30.67 7.12 15.23
CA THR A 426 31.90 6.50 14.71
C THR A 426 31.70 6.12 13.24
N SER A 427 32.70 5.50 12.62
CA SER A 427 32.53 4.92 11.28
C SER A 427 31.45 3.84 11.21
N GLU A 428 31.16 3.19 12.34
CA GLU A 428 30.26 2.03 12.44
C GLU A 428 28.94 2.37 13.16
N LEU A 429 28.93 3.37 14.04
CA LEU A 429 27.78 3.69 14.90
C LEU A 429 27.12 4.99 14.45
N LYS A 430 25.82 4.91 14.14
CA LYS A 430 24.98 6.06 13.81
C LYS A 430 23.82 6.18 14.82
N LEU A 431 23.48 7.39 15.21
CA LEU A 431 22.32 7.73 16.01
C LEU A 431 21.33 8.53 15.15
N LEU A 432 20.05 8.18 15.20
CA LEU A 432 18.97 8.89 14.55
C LEU A 432 18.06 9.49 15.61
N GLY A 433 17.76 10.77 15.48
CA GLY A 433 16.76 11.47 16.25
C GLY A 433 15.84 12.29 15.35
N GLY A 434 14.54 12.15 15.51
CA GLY A 434 13.57 12.89 14.73
C GLY A 434 12.38 13.33 15.58
N LEU A 435 11.82 14.48 15.23
CA LEU A 435 10.64 15.04 15.87
C LEU A 435 9.77 15.74 14.82
N ARG A 436 8.47 15.50 14.91
CA ARG A 436 7.47 16.18 14.10
C ARG A 436 6.36 16.74 14.97
N TYR A 437 5.86 17.91 14.59
CA TYR A 437 4.66 18.52 15.11
C TYR A 437 3.63 18.69 13.99
N ASP A 438 2.41 18.18 14.20
CA ASP A 438 1.28 18.38 13.31
C ASP A 438 0.19 19.18 14.01
N LYS A 439 -0.29 20.23 13.34
CA LYS A 439 -1.53 20.94 13.70
C LYS A 439 -2.60 20.55 12.69
N PHE A 440 -3.67 19.95 13.20
CA PHE A 440 -4.84 19.52 12.42
C PHE A 440 -6.07 20.31 12.87
N LYS A 441 -6.90 20.72 11.89
CA LYS A 441 -8.24 21.26 12.10
C LYS A 441 -9.20 20.57 11.15
N GLY A 442 -10.30 20.03 11.67
CA GLY A 442 -11.38 19.40 10.92
C GLY A 442 -12.72 20.02 11.24
N SER A 443 -13.59 20.13 10.25
CA SER A 443 -14.96 20.61 10.39
C SER A 443 -15.89 19.63 9.67
N TYR A 444 -16.93 19.22 10.37
CA TYR A 444 -17.96 18.31 9.86
C TYR A 444 -19.30 19.04 9.84
N SER A 445 -20.09 18.83 8.82
CA SER A 445 -21.49 19.29 8.76
C SER A 445 -22.39 18.24 8.13
N ASP A 446 -23.58 18.09 8.70
CA ASP A 446 -24.63 17.24 8.14
C ASP A 446 -25.71 18.06 7.41
N THR A 447 -26.56 17.37 6.68
CA THR A 447 -27.63 18.00 5.90
C THR A 447 -28.77 18.58 6.75
N ALA A 448 -28.78 18.28 8.05
CA ALA A 448 -29.72 18.88 9.01
C ALA A 448 -29.18 20.20 9.63
N GLY A 449 -27.98 20.65 9.23
CA GLY A 449 -27.37 21.88 9.70
C GLY A 449 -26.55 21.72 10.98
N ASN A 450 -26.38 20.50 11.50
CA ASN A 450 -25.49 20.27 12.63
C ASN A 450 -24.03 20.31 12.16
N SER A 451 -23.15 20.86 12.99
CA SER A 451 -21.72 20.92 12.69
C SER A 451 -20.87 20.58 13.91
N LYS A 452 -19.64 20.13 13.65
CA LYS A 452 -18.64 19.83 14.67
C LYS A 452 -17.26 20.22 14.18
N GLU A 453 -16.50 20.86 15.05
CA GLU A 453 -15.09 21.20 14.80
C GLU A 453 -14.19 20.39 15.71
N VAL A 454 -13.03 20.00 15.17
CA VAL A 454 -11.96 19.30 15.88
C VAL A 454 -10.64 20.01 15.61
N SER A 455 -9.83 20.20 16.64
CA SER A 455 -8.53 20.86 16.51
C SER A 455 -7.50 20.16 17.40
N GLU A 456 -6.50 19.54 16.79
CA GLU A 456 -5.48 18.75 17.47
C GLU A 456 -4.07 19.28 17.20
N GLY A 457 -3.19 19.10 18.19
CA GLY A 457 -1.75 19.31 18.05
C GLY A 457 -0.99 18.07 18.50
N LEU A 458 -0.21 17.48 17.62
CA LEU A 458 0.37 16.13 17.78
C LEU A 458 1.88 16.16 17.65
N TRP A 459 2.58 15.50 18.58
CA TRP A 459 4.03 15.33 18.54
C TRP A 459 4.40 13.89 18.25
N SER A 460 5.22 13.66 17.22
CA SER A 460 5.65 12.34 16.78
C SER A 460 7.18 12.21 16.86
N PRO A 461 7.74 11.80 18.00
CA PRO A 461 9.16 11.50 18.13
C PRO A 461 9.54 10.16 17.48
N ARG A 462 10.78 10.09 16.97
CA ARG A 462 11.43 8.89 16.47
C ARG A 462 12.90 8.87 16.89
N LEU A 463 13.36 7.72 17.37
CA LEU A 463 14.75 7.48 17.75
C LEU A 463 15.25 6.19 17.08
N GLY A 464 16.53 6.15 16.76
CA GLY A 464 17.17 4.98 16.19
C GLY A 464 18.67 4.93 16.51
N VAL A 465 19.18 3.71 16.59
CA VAL A 465 20.60 3.40 16.68
C VAL A 465 20.90 2.41 15.56
N MET A 466 21.96 2.63 14.82
CA MET A 466 22.43 1.73 13.77
C MET A 466 23.90 1.40 13.99
N PHE A 467 24.22 0.11 14.00
CA PHE A 467 25.59 -0.40 14.04
C PHE A 467 25.92 -1.09 12.72
N GLN A 468 26.87 -0.55 11.99
CA GLN A 468 27.25 -0.96 10.64
C GLN A 468 28.75 -1.32 10.61
N PRO A 469 29.12 -2.53 11.08
CA PRO A 469 30.52 -2.94 11.19
C PRO A 469 31.24 -3.04 9.85
N ASN A 470 30.49 -3.19 8.75
CA ASN A 470 31.02 -3.28 7.40
C ASN A 470 29.97 -2.84 6.36
N ALA A 471 30.32 -2.93 5.07
CA ALA A 471 29.43 -2.54 3.99
C ALA A 471 28.21 -3.46 3.83
N THR A 472 28.29 -4.72 4.28
CA THR A 472 27.25 -5.73 4.01
C THR A 472 26.31 -6.00 5.19
N ALA A 473 26.56 -5.42 6.38
CA ALA A 473 25.73 -5.65 7.56
C ALA A 473 25.33 -4.31 8.23
N SER A 474 24.08 -4.22 8.61
CA SER A 474 23.52 -3.11 9.40
C SER A 474 22.59 -3.67 10.46
N TYR A 475 22.90 -3.48 11.73
CA TYR A 475 22.06 -3.81 12.86
C TYR A 475 21.40 -2.53 13.37
N TYR A 476 20.16 -2.59 13.81
CA TYR A 476 19.48 -1.42 14.31
C TYR A 476 18.54 -1.71 15.49
N ALA A 477 18.30 -0.69 16.27
CA ALA A 477 17.18 -0.61 17.19
C ALA A 477 16.48 0.73 17.01
N SER A 478 15.16 0.74 17.02
CA SER A 478 14.39 1.97 16.86
C SER A 478 13.11 1.99 17.70
N ALA A 479 12.67 3.20 18.00
CA ALA A 479 11.40 3.47 18.66
C ALA A 479 10.75 4.70 18.02
N GLY A 480 9.43 4.65 17.82
CA GLY A 480 8.66 5.77 17.27
C GLY A 480 7.21 5.72 17.71
N THR A 481 6.55 6.87 17.60
CA THR A 481 5.12 7.00 17.86
C THR A 481 4.40 7.51 16.62
N SER A 482 3.11 7.19 16.53
CA SER A 482 2.21 7.72 15.51
C SER A 482 0.88 8.09 16.13
N TYR A 483 0.17 8.98 15.47
CA TYR A 483 -1.14 9.45 15.90
C TYR A 483 -2.11 9.48 14.73
N ASN A 484 -3.35 9.09 15.01
CA ASN A 484 -4.47 9.28 14.13
C ASN A 484 -5.52 10.15 14.83
N THR A 485 -5.87 11.27 14.22
CA THR A 485 -6.80 12.22 14.83
C THR A 485 -8.22 11.64 14.90
N SER A 486 -9.02 12.09 15.87
CA SER A 486 -10.43 11.73 15.88
C SER A 486 -11.12 12.41 14.71
N GLY A 487 -11.84 11.60 13.93
CA GLY A 487 -12.62 12.12 12.84
C GLY A 487 -11.82 12.79 11.73
N ASP A 488 -10.68 12.25 11.40
CA ASP A 488 -9.82 12.78 10.34
C ASP A 488 -10.05 12.15 8.98
N THR A 489 -11.09 11.38 8.86
CA THR A 489 -11.36 10.66 7.65
C THR A 489 -12.71 11.05 7.09
N TYR A 490 -12.79 11.02 5.81
CA TYR A 490 -13.95 11.04 4.99
C TYR A 490 -15.14 10.19 5.50
N GLN A 491 -14.89 9.16 6.31
CA GLN A 491 -15.90 8.30 6.91
C GLN A 491 -16.83 9.00 7.89
N PHE A 492 -16.34 10.01 8.61
CA PHE A 492 -17.15 10.73 9.59
C PHE A 492 -18.26 11.58 8.96
N ALA A 493 -18.14 11.88 7.67
CA ALA A 493 -19.20 12.59 6.96
C ALA A 493 -20.48 11.78 6.72
N LEU A 494 -20.51 10.49 7.13
CA LEU A 494 -21.64 9.59 6.84
C LEU A 494 -22.82 9.69 7.79
N GLY A 495 -22.67 10.24 8.97
CA GLY A 495 -23.72 10.23 9.98
C GLY A 495 -24.17 11.64 10.40
N SER A 496 -25.16 11.70 11.28
CA SER A 496 -25.60 12.95 11.91
C SER A 496 -24.61 13.42 12.97
N PHE A 497 -24.41 14.73 13.05
CA PHE A 497 -23.66 15.41 14.10
C PHE A 497 -24.54 16.09 15.14
N ALA A 498 -25.81 15.74 15.19
CA ALA A 498 -26.72 16.21 16.23
C ALA A 498 -26.14 15.95 17.63
N PRO A 499 -26.36 16.85 18.60
CA PRO A 499 -25.86 16.70 19.97
C PRO A 499 -26.24 15.35 20.57
N GLY A 500 -25.23 14.64 21.12
CA GLY A 500 -25.40 13.29 21.69
C GLY A 500 -25.45 12.14 20.69
N SER A 501 -25.38 12.42 19.38
CA SER A 501 -25.21 11.38 18.35
C SER A 501 -23.86 10.66 18.49
N ASN A 502 -23.74 9.49 17.83
CA ASN A 502 -22.47 8.76 17.85
C ASN A 502 -21.31 9.58 17.26
N ASN A 503 -21.55 10.30 16.16
CA ASN A 503 -20.51 11.13 15.55
C ASN A 503 -20.13 12.34 16.42
N ASP A 504 -21.08 12.96 17.12
CA ASP A 504 -20.78 14.03 18.10
C ASP A 504 -19.90 13.51 19.23
N LYS A 505 -20.18 12.33 19.76
CA LYS A 505 -19.35 11.68 20.79
C LYS A 505 -17.97 11.34 20.26
N LEU A 506 -17.89 10.80 19.05
CA LEU A 506 -16.63 10.38 18.43
C LEU A 506 -15.72 11.53 18.07
N ALA A 507 -16.25 12.66 17.64
CA ALA A 507 -15.48 13.87 17.37
C ALA A 507 -14.80 14.44 18.63
N ASN A 508 -15.27 14.10 19.82
CA ASN A 508 -14.69 14.50 21.10
C ASN A 508 -13.71 13.47 21.69
N THR A 509 -13.36 12.42 20.95
CA THR A 509 -12.48 11.37 21.46
C THR A 509 -11.01 11.77 21.32
N PRO A 510 -10.11 11.34 22.22
CA PRO A 510 -8.70 11.59 22.07
C PRO A 510 -8.13 10.91 20.81
N PRO A 511 -7.07 11.44 20.22
CA PRO A 511 -6.40 10.80 19.10
C PRO A 511 -5.97 9.37 19.42
N GLU A 512 -6.13 8.47 18.45
CA GLU A 512 -5.47 7.18 18.52
C GLU A 512 -3.96 7.38 18.52
N LYS A 513 -3.26 6.61 19.31
CA LYS A 513 -1.80 6.65 19.41
C LYS A 513 -1.23 5.25 19.18
N SER A 514 -0.15 5.16 18.44
CA SER A 514 0.65 3.92 18.38
C SER A 514 2.07 4.18 18.84
N ARG A 515 2.70 3.11 19.33
CA ARG A 515 4.12 3.03 19.64
C ARG A 515 4.68 1.77 18.99
N ASN A 516 5.79 1.91 18.29
CA ASN A 516 6.53 0.79 17.73
C ASN A 516 7.94 0.78 18.32
N ILE A 517 8.38 -0.40 18.75
CA ILE A 517 9.78 -0.70 19.12
C ILE A 517 10.23 -1.83 18.23
N GLU A 518 11.39 -1.68 17.61
CA GLU A 518 11.91 -2.65 16.66
C GLU A 518 13.42 -2.82 16.81
N ILE A 519 13.88 -4.06 16.72
CA ILE A 519 15.31 -4.42 16.66
C ILE A 519 15.48 -5.29 15.42
N GLY A 520 16.46 -5.00 14.59
CA GLY A 520 16.61 -5.75 13.35
C GLY A 520 18.03 -5.74 12.79
N GLY A 521 18.14 -6.42 11.67
CA GLY A 521 19.37 -6.47 10.87
C GLY A 521 19.04 -6.48 9.39
N LYS A 522 19.92 -5.84 8.61
CA LYS A 522 19.88 -5.81 7.14
C LYS A 522 21.23 -6.25 6.61
N PHE A 523 21.20 -7.21 5.71
CA PHE A 523 22.40 -7.89 5.22
C PHE A 523 22.39 -7.92 3.70
N GLU A 524 23.52 -7.61 3.11
CA GLU A 524 23.78 -7.83 1.70
C GLU A 524 24.43 -9.20 1.52
N LEU A 525 23.84 -10.00 0.64
CA LEU A 525 24.19 -11.40 0.41
C LEU A 525 24.61 -11.62 -1.03
N PHE A 526 25.35 -12.72 -1.28
CA PHE A 526 25.74 -13.17 -2.62
C PHE A 526 26.46 -12.08 -3.42
N GLU A 527 27.48 -11.43 -2.80
CA GLU A 527 28.23 -10.32 -3.43
C GLU A 527 27.33 -9.16 -3.83
N ASP A 528 26.52 -8.68 -2.90
CA ASP A 528 25.57 -7.57 -3.05
C ASP A 528 24.48 -7.79 -4.11
N ARG A 529 24.17 -9.06 -4.46
CA ARG A 529 23.10 -9.38 -5.40
C ARG A 529 21.75 -9.59 -4.74
N ALA A 530 21.71 -9.86 -3.45
CA ALA A 530 20.47 -10.01 -2.69
C ALA A 530 20.56 -9.31 -1.34
N SER A 531 19.41 -8.88 -0.82
CA SER A 531 19.28 -8.25 0.49
C SER A 531 18.39 -9.08 1.39
N LEU A 532 18.81 -9.30 2.63
CA LEU A 532 18.02 -9.92 3.70
C LEU A 532 17.76 -8.91 4.80
N GLY A 533 16.49 -8.70 5.13
CA GLY A 533 16.03 -7.97 6.31
C GLY A 533 15.41 -8.91 7.34
N VAL A 534 15.76 -8.76 8.59
CA VAL A 534 15.14 -9.46 9.73
C VAL A 534 14.81 -8.43 10.79
N ALA A 535 13.59 -8.46 11.31
CA ALA A 535 13.14 -7.55 12.35
C ALA A 535 12.34 -8.27 13.44
N LEU A 536 12.61 -7.93 14.68
CA LEU A 536 11.78 -8.22 15.85
C LEU A 536 11.05 -6.95 16.23
N PHE A 537 9.74 -7.01 16.38
CA PHE A 537 8.93 -5.83 16.65
C PHE A 537 7.94 -6.03 17.77
N ARG A 538 7.61 -4.92 18.44
CA ARG A 538 6.43 -4.78 19.27
C ARG A 538 5.73 -3.49 18.91
N SER A 539 4.53 -3.62 18.34
CA SER A 539 3.64 -2.51 18.02
C SER A 539 2.48 -2.49 19.01
N GLU A 540 2.20 -1.33 19.59
CA GLU A 540 1.09 -1.11 20.53
C GLU A 540 0.20 0.00 20.00
N LYS A 541 -1.11 -0.11 20.20
CA LYS A 541 -2.09 0.93 19.87
C LYS A 541 -2.92 1.27 21.10
N PHE A 542 -3.18 2.55 21.30
CA PHE A 542 -3.91 3.13 22.43
C PHE A 542 -5.06 3.95 21.89
N ASN A 543 -6.12 4.12 22.68
CA ASN A 543 -7.33 4.85 22.31
C ASN A 543 -7.90 4.39 20.96
N GLU A 544 -7.81 3.09 20.69
CA GLU A 544 -8.24 2.55 19.42
C GLU A 544 -9.74 2.69 19.23
N ARG A 545 -10.15 3.16 18.07
CA ARG A 545 -11.53 3.22 17.63
C ARG A 545 -11.89 1.96 16.86
N ASN A 546 -13.06 1.41 17.13
CA ASN A 546 -13.61 0.36 16.30
C ASN A 546 -14.20 1.01 15.06
N THR A 547 -13.57 0.80 13.92
CA THR A 547 -14.07 1.25 12.62
C THR A 547 -14.73 0.07 11.93
N ASP A 548 -16.05 0.12 11.81
CA ASP A 548 -16.78 -0.75 10.88
C ASP A 548 -16.89 0.02 9.56
N SER A 549 -16.37 -0.54 8.47
CA SER A 549 -16.42 0.09 7.14
C SER A 549 -17.85 0.36 6.66
N ASP A 550 -18.82 -0.42 7.12
CA ASP A 550 -20.21 -0.30 6.71
C ASP A 550 -21.09 0.54 7.64
N SER A 551 -20.65 0.71 8.87
CA SER A 551 -21.32 1.54 9.84
C SER A 551 -20.33 2.53 10.46
N ALA A 552 -19.79 3.44 9.64
CA ALA A 552 -19.00 4.57 10.12
C ALA A 552 -19.75 5.38 11.21
N ALA A 553 -21.06 5.25 11.26
CA ALA A 553 -21.92 5.80 12.31
C ALA A 553 -21.84 5.05 13.65
N THR A 554 -21.27 3.85 13.72
CA THR A 554 -21.16 3.04 14.93
C THR A 554 -19.70 2.82 15.35
N GLN A 555 -18.90 3.83 15.24
CA GLN A 555 -17.55 3.80 15.85
C GLN A 555 -17.69 3.94 17.36
N TYR A 556 -17.20 2.93 18.08
CA TYR A 556 -17.11 3.01 19.53
C TYR A 556 -15.70 3.45 19.91
N LEU A 557 -15.59 4.44 20.78
CA LEU A 557 -14.35 4.69 21.46
C LEU A 557 -14.03 3.47 22.31
N LEU A 558 -13.04 2.75 21.90
CA LEU A 558 -12.42 1.78 22.77
C LEU A 558 -11.39 2.54 23.59
N SER A 559 -11.58 2.66 24.91
CA SER A 559 -10.50 3.03 25.81
C SER A 559 -9.43 1.94 25.79
N GLY A 560 -9.21 1.34 24.60
CA GLY A 560 -8.55 0.11 24.39
C GLY A 560 -7.06 0.27 24.14
N LYS A 561 -6.36 -0.73 24.63
CA LYS A 561 -4.96 -0.95 24.29
C LYS A 561 -4.83 -2.33 23.70
N ARG A 562 -4.08 -2.46 22.61
CA ARG A 562 -3.67 -3.75 22.06
C ARG A 562 -2.21 -3.73 21.62
N HIS A 563 -1.65 -4.93 21.51
CA HIS A 563 -0.32 -5.10 20.96
C HIS A 563 -0.27 -6.23 19.93
N ALA A 564 0.77 -6.14 19.09
CA ALA A 564 1.27 -7.23 18.26
C ALA A 564 2.79 -7.29 18.41
N THR A 565 3.31 -8.46 18.72
CA THR A 565 4.76 -8.72 18.85
C THR A 565 5.11 -9.88 17.94
N GLY A 566 6.16 -9.70 17.13
CA GLY A 566 6.51 -10.69 16.14
C GLY A 566 7.87 -10.51 15.51
N MET A 567 8.09 -11.30 14.47
CA MET A 567 9.31 -11.30 13.67
C MET A 567 8.95 -11.22 12.19
N GLU A 568 9.78 -10.56 11.43
CA GLU A 568 9.65 -10.43 9.98
C GLU A 568 10.94 -10.76 9.27
N PHE A 569 10.79 -11.36 8.10
CA PHE A 569 11.86 -11.68 7.17
C PHE A 569 11.52 -11.12 5.79
N ASN A 570 12.47 -10.49 5.14
CA ASN A 570 12.39 -10.05 3.75
C ASN A 570 13.69 -10.41 3.05
N LEU A 571 13.61 -11.26 2.04
CA LEU A 571 14.72 -11.64 1.17
C LEU A 571 14.36 -11.28 -0.26
N SER A 572 15.18 -10.49 -0.93
CA SER A 572 14.94 -10.11 -2.32
C SER A 572 16.24 -10.01 -3.09
N GLY A 573 16.23 -10.43 -4.34
CA GLY A 573 17.35 -10.28 -5.25
C GLY A 573 17.76 -11.56 -5.95
N ARG A 574 19.03 -11.66 -6.31
CA ARG A 574 19.59 -12.72 -7.16
C ARG A 574 20.54 -13.61 -6.39
N ILE A 575 20.22 -14.91 -6.30
CA ILE A 575 21.08 -15.90 -5.64
C ILE A 575 22.29 -16.19 -6.53
N ASN A 576 22.07 -16.33 -7.83
CA ASN A 576 23.10 -16.48 -8.86
C ASN A 576 22.60 -15.86 -10.18
N PRO A 577 23.40 -15.75 -11.26
CA PRO A 577 23.01 -15.08 -12.49
C PRO A 577 21.72 -15.59 -13.18
N LYS A 578 21.24 -16.77 -12.78
CA LYS A 578 20.04 -17.40 -13.35
C LYS A 578 18.87 -17.48 -12.39
N TRP A 579 19.05 -17.20 -11.09
CA TRP A 579 18.08 -17.48 -10.05
C TRP A 579 17.77 -16.25 -9.23
N ASP A 580 16.55 -15.72 -9.40
CA ASP A 580 16.02 -14.61 -8.63
C ASP A 580 15.03 -15.13 -7.57
N ILE A 581 14.96 -14.44 -6.42
CA ILE A 581 14.07 -14.77 -5.31
C ILE A 581 13.50 -13.50 -4.67
N PHE A 582 12.23 -13.59 -4.30
CA PHE A 582 11.56 -12.66 -3.41
C PHE A 582 10.80 -13.47 -2.36
N TYR A 583 11.13 -13.30 -1.09
CA TYR A 583 10.47 -13.96 0.02
C TYR A 583 10.21 -12.99 1.14
N ASN A 584 8.98 -12.97 1.63
CA ASN A 584 8.64 -12.25 2.84
C ASN A 584 7.79 -13.13 3.76
N HIS A 585 8.02 -13.00 5.08
CA HIS A 585 7.34 -13.77 6.11
C HIS A 585 7.14 -12.90 7.34
N THR A 586 5.94 -12.92 7.90
CA THR A 586 5.60 -12.30 9.16
C THR A 586 5.07 -13.36 10.12
N TRP A 587 5.69 -13.46 11.29
CA TRP A 587 5.28 -14.32 12.40
C TRP A 587 4.90 -13.46 13.60
N ILE A 588 3.64 -13.54 14.02
CA ILE A 588 3.08 -12.78 15.15
C ILE A 588 2.61 -13.78 16.22
N PRO A 589 3.51 -14.35 17.02
CA PRO A 589 3.14 -15.30 18.07
C PRO A 589 2.24 -14.67 19.13
N SER A 590 2.49 -13.41 19.47
CA SER A 590 1.75 -12.67 20.51
C SER A 590 1.03 -11.47 19.90
N ALA A 591 -0.29 -11.51 19.95
CA ALA A 591 -1.15 -10.37 19.72
C ALA A 591 -2.34 -10.46 20.66
N ARG A 592 -2.66 -9.36 21.36
CA ARG A 592 -3.70 -9.35 22.38
C ARG A 592 -4.33 -7.98 22.52
N ILE A 593 -5.60 -7.97 22.82
CA ILE A 593 -6.34 -6.81 23.31
C ILE A 593 -6.08 -6.74 24.83
N ASP A 594 -5.24 -5.80 25.23
CA ASP A 594 -4.76 -5.67 26.61
C ASP A 594 -5.81 -4.99 27.51
N GLU A 595 -6.49 -4.00 26.97
CA GLU A 595 -7.53 -3.23 27.64
C GLU A 595 -8.70 -2.99 26.67
N SER A 596 -9.93 -3.11 27.12
CA SER A 596 -11.13 -2.81 26.35
C SER A 596 -12.32 -2.57 27.29
N ASN A 597 -13.18 -1.65 26.96
CA ASN A 597 -14.46 -1.41 27.62
C ASN A 597 -15.64 -2.09 26.90
N VAL A 598 -15.37 -2.93 25.91
CA VAL A 598 -16.42 -3.68 25.20
C VAL A 598 -16.96 -4.77 26.11
N VAL A 599 -18.27 -4.71 26.33
CA VAL A 599 -19.02 -5.72 27.08
C VAL A 599 -19.57 -6.76 26.09
N LEU A 600 -19.40 -8.05 26.40
CA LEU A 600 -20.00 -9.11 25.61
C LEU A 600 -21.53 -9.00 25.66
N ASN A 601 -22.18 -9.15 24.51
CA ASN A 601 -23.61 -9.30 24.46
C ASN A 601 -24.05 -10.69 25.00
N ALA A 602 -25.36 -10.90 25.15
CA ALA A 602 -25.91 -12.17 25.66
C ALA A 602 -25.52 -13.41 24.82
N ALA A 603 -25.19 -13.22 23.54
CA ALA A 603 -24.72 -14.28 22.66
C ALA A 603 -23.21 -14.53 22.77
N GLY A 604 -22.49 -13.83 23.66
CA GLY A 604 -21.02 -13.94 23.79
C GLY A 604 -20.25 -13.40 22.61
N THR A 605 -20.89 -12.64 21.72
CA THR A 605 -20.24 -11.98 20.57
C THR A 605 -19.90 -10.54 20.91
N GLY A 606 -18.85 -10.04 20.29
CA GLY A 606 -18.37 -8.66 20.43
C GLY A 606 -17.09 -8.49 19.67
N ALA A 607 -16.81 -7.26 19.22
CA ALA A 607 -15.54 -6.91 18.64
C ALA A 607 -14.60 -6.42 19.74
N GLN A 608 -13.32 -6.74 19.66
CA GLN A 608 -12.28 -6.15 20.51
C GLN A 608 -12.45 -6.41 22.02
N VAL A 609 -12.82 -7.63 22.40
CA VAL A 609 -12.95 -8.02 23.81
C VAL A 609 -11.57 -8.19 24.43
N GLN A 610 -11.42 -7.70 25.68
CA GLN A 610 -10.16 -7.84 26.42
C GLN A 610 -9.74 -9.31 26.55
N GLY A 611 -8.48 -9.58 26.32
CA GLY A 611 -7.88 -10.91 26.38
C GLY A 611 -7.83 -11.65 25.04
N ASP A 612 -8.67 -11.24 24.09
CA ASP A 612 -8.71 -11.87 22.76
C ASP A 612 -7.52 -11.48 21.89
N ARG A 613 -7.25 -12.32 20.90
CA ARG A 613 -6.40 -11.95 19.77
C ARG A 613 -7.16 -10.97 18.86
N PRO A 614 -6.56 -9.86 18.42
CA PRO A 614 -7.21 -8.95 17.48
C PRO A 614 -7.64 -9.69 16.21
N ALA A 615 -8.83 -9.36 15.71
CA ALA A 615 -9.33 -9.90 14.45
C ALA A 615 -8.36 -9.64 13.31
N LEU A 616 -8.42 -10.47 12.28
CA LEU A 616 -7.61 -10.35 11.05
C LEU A 616 -6.10 -10.25 11.33
N THR A 617 -5.64 -10.92 12.38
CA THR A 617 -4.24 -10.94 12.79
C THR A 617 -3.73 -12.38 12.85
N PRO A 618 -3.45 -13.02 11.70
CA PRO A 618 -2.96 -14.40 11.68
C PRO A 618 -1.60 -14.54 12.36
N LYS A 619 -1.29 -15.74 12.86
CA LYS A 619 0.03 -16.00 13.48
C LYS A 619 1.15 -16.01 12.44
N HIS A 620 0.87 -16.50 11.25
CA HIS A 620 1.84 -16.60 10.16
C HIS A 620 1.22 -16.10 8.86
N SER A 621 1.99 -15.38 8.10
CA SER A 621 1.73 -15.09 6.69
C SER A 621 3.05 -15.05 5.94
N ALA A 622 3.07 -15.57 4.72
CA ALA A 622 4.27 -15.63 3.90
C ALA A 622 3.93 -15.52 2.41
N SER A 623 4.81 -14.94 1.66
CA SER A 623 4.78 -14.98 0.19
C SER A 623 6.18 -15.25 -0.33
N LEU A 624 6.27 -16.20 -1.24
CA LEU A 624 7.48 -16.56 -1.98
C LEU A 624 7.20 -16.37 -3.47
N TRP A 625 8.12 -15.75 -4.15
CA TRP A 625 8.23 -15.76 -5.59
C TRP A 625 9.66 -16.05 -5.99
N THR A 626 9.86 -16.96 -6.93
CA THR A 626 11.19 -17.29 -7.41
C THR A 626 11.16 -17.54 -8.91
N THR A 627 12.18 -17.10 -9.62
CA THR A 627 12.33 -17.32 -11.05
C THR A 627 13.69 -17.93 -11.38
N TYR A 628 13.71 -18.79 -12.36
CA TYR A 628 14.92 -19.43 -12.83
C TYR A 628 15.03 -19.37 -14.36
N ARG A 629 16.17 -18.91 -14.86
CA ARG A 629 16.50 -18.85 -16.29
C ARG A 629 17.04 -20.21 -16.74
N VAL A 630 16.14 -21.03 -17.28
CA VAL A 630 16.48 -22.40 -17.73
C VAL A 630 17.41 -22.35 -18.94
N THR A 631 17.10 -21.49 -19.90
CA THR A 631 17.92 -21.19 -21.08
C THR A 631 18.01 -19.67 -21.27
N PRO A 632 18.84 -19.14 -22.18
CA PRO A 632 18.85 -17.71 -22.47
C PRO A 632 17.47 -17.15 -22.89
N ARG A 633 16.59 -17.99 -23.43
CA ARG A 633 15.26 -17.60 -23.92
C ARG A 633 14.09 -18.05 -23.04
N VAL A 634 14.31 -18.96 -22.09
CA VAL A 634 13.24 -19.51 -21.25
C VAL A 634 13.50 -19.20 -19.79
N ARG A 635 12.58 -18.49 -19.18
CA ARG A 635 12.53 -18.23 -17.74
C ARG A 635 11.24 -18.83 -17.16
N VAL A 636 11.35 -19.52 -16.04
CA VAL A 636 10.22 -20.10 -15.30
C VAL A 636 10.12 -19.46 -13.94
N GLY A 637 8.90 -19.34 -13.44
CA GLY A 637 8.62 -18.78 -12.12
C GLY A 637 7.67 -19.65 -11.33
N ALA A 638 7.81 -19.62 -10.01
CA ALA A 638 6.91 -20.28 -9.08
C ALA A 638 6.65 -19.38 -7.88
N GLY A 639 5.41 -19.35 -7.41
CA GLY A 639 4.94 -18.59 -6.26
C GLY A 639 4.24 -19.48 -5.24
N LEU A 640 4.34 -19.09 -3.97
CA LEU A 640 3.57 -19.67 -2.87
C LEU A 640 3.11 -18.55 -1.95
N ASN A 641 1.81 -18.45 -1.70
CA ASN A 641 1.24 -17.51 -0.75
C ASN A 641 0.57 -18.30 0.38
N TYR A 642 0.88 -17.95 1.62
CA TYR A 642 0.32 -18.57 2.81
C TYR A 642 -0.24 -17.54 3.76
N ARG A 643 -1.45 -17.79 4.25
CA ARG A 643 -2.06 -17.04 5.34
C ARG A 643 -2.57 -18.01 6.41
N GLY A 644 -2.16 -17.78 7.66
CA GLY A 644 -2.60 -18.54 8.82
C GLY A 644 -4.07 -18.31 9.16
N ALA A 645 -4.62 -19.14 10.01
CA ALA A 645 -5.99 -19.00 10.49
C ALA A 645 -6.18 -17.65 11.21
N GLN A 646 -7.37 -17.07 11.07
CA GLN A 646 -7.74 -15.77 11.63
C GLN A 646 -9.21 -15.67 11.98
N ASN A 647 -9.54 -14.79 12.91
CA ASN A 647 -10.92 -14.50 13.29
C ASN A 647 -11.46 -13.32 12.48
N PRO A 648 -12.71 -13.35 12.00
CA PRO A 648 -13.36 -12.17 11.45
C PRO A 648 -13.67 -11.13 12.53
N GLU A 649 -13.82 -9.89 12.15
CA GLU A 649 -14.18 -8.85 13.10
C GLU A 649 -15.58 -9.04 13.66
N GLY A 650 -15.75 -8.81 14.97
CA GLY A 650 -17.02 -8.97 15.66
C GLY A 650 -17.46 -10.42 15.94
N GLN A 651 -16.66 -11.40 15.56
CA GLN A 651 -16.96 -12.84 15.69
C GLN A 651 -15.80 -13.57 16.36
N ARG A 652 -15.61 -13.33 17.64
CA ARG A 652 -14.42 -13.76 18.41
C ARG A 652 -14.20 -15.27 18.47
N THR A 653 -15.27 -16.07 18.38
CA THR A 653 -15.20 -17.54 18.47
C THR A 653 -15.08 -18.22 17.11
N LEU A 654 -15.32 -17.51 16.02
CA LEU A 654 -15.23 -18.06 14.68
C LEU A 654 -13.81 -17.98 14.12
N VAL A 655 -13.44 -18.98 13.33
CA VAL A 655 -12.11 -19.07 12.72
C VAL A 655 -12.26 -19.33 11.22
N ALA A 656 -11.68 -18.46 10.39
CA ALA A 656 -11.38 -18.79 9.01
C ALA A 656 -10.08 -19.59 8.98
N LYS A 657 -10.11 -20.76 8.32
CA LYS A 657 -8.95 -21.65 8.21
C LYS A 657 -7.78 -21.00 7.49
N SER A 658 -6.59 -21.48 7.77
CA SER A 658 -5.41 -21.18 6.98
C SER A 658 -5.54 -21.70 5.55
N PHE A 659 -4.89 -21.01 4.63
CA PHE A 659 -4.80 -21.45 3.25
C PHE A 659 -3.41 -21.21 2.67
N ALA A 660 -3.10 -21.95 1.62
CA ALA A 660 -1.95 -21.73 0.76
C ALA A 660 -2.40 -21.80 -0.70
N THR A 661 -1.87 -20.91 -1.51
CA THR A 661 -2.05 -20.91 -2.99
C THR A 661 -0.69 -20.97 -3.65
N ALA A 662 -0.63 -21.67 -4.78
CA ALA A 662 0.56 -21.78 -5.61
C ALA A 662 0.32 -21.11 -6.97
N ASP A 663 1.33 -20.40 -7.47
CA ASP A 663 1.31 -19.71 -8.75
C ASP A 663 2.48 -20.19 -9.61
N ALA A 664 2.36 -20.10 -10.93
CA ALA A 664 3.44 -20.41 -11.85
C ALA A 664 3.51 -19.43 -13.02
N MET A 665 4.70 -19.31 -13.58
CA MET A 665 4.96 -18.48 -14.75
C MET A 665 5.94 -19.19 -15.69
N VAL A 666 5.72 -19.04 -17.00
CA VAL A 666 6.71 -19.35 -18.02
C VAL A 666 6.81 -18.16 -18.96
N GLU A 667 8.01 -17.69 -19.16
CA GLU A 667 8.31 -16.62 -20.12
C GLU A 667 9.24 -17.15 -21.21
N TYR A 668 8.91 -16.83 -22.45
CA TYR A 668 9.73 -17.12 -23.62
C TYR A 668 10.10 -15.84 -24.36
N THR A 669 11.39 -15.57 -24.44
CA THR A 669 11.96 -14.46 -25.22
C THR A 669 12.02 -14.84 -26.68
N VAL A 670 11.11 -14.27 -27.48
CA VAL A 670 11.01 -14.53 -28.93
C VAL A 670 12.13 -13.81 -29.67
N SER A 671 12.37 -12.54 -29.32
CA SER A 671 13.43 -11.68 -29.85
C SER A 671 13.92 -10.73 -28.76
N ASP A 672 14.91 -9.89 -29.06
CA ASP A 672 15.42 -8.89 -28.11
C ASP A 672 14.37 -7.86 -27.67
N SER A 673 13.30 -7.70 -28.46
CA SER A 673 12.21 -6.75 -28.19
C SER A 673 10.86 -7.41 -27.88
N THR A 674 10.77 -8.75 -27.88
CA THR A 674 9.47 -9.42 -27.75
C THR A 674 9.59 -10.66 -26.85
N SER A 675 8.74 -10.71 -25.83
CA SER A 675 8.55 -11.90 -24.99
C SER A 675 7.07 -12.28 -24.93
N VAL A 676 6.81 -13.55 -24.66
CA VAL A 676 5.49 -14.10 -24.37
C VAL A 676 5.54 -14.72 -22.99
N LYS A 677 4.58 -14.41 -22.14
CA LYS A 677 4.51 -14.87 -20.77
C LYS A 677 3.16 -15.55 -20.50
N LEU A 678 3.20 -16.71 -19.87
CA LEU A 678 2.03 -17.40 -19.33
C LEU A 678 2.10 -17.36 -17.82
N ASN A 679 1.08 -16.78 -17.18
CA ASN A 679 0.89 -16.81 -15.75
C ASN A 679 -0.30 -17.71 -15.40
N VAL A 680 -0.16 -18.53 -14.37
CA VAL A 680 -1.24 -19.31 -13.77
C VAL A 680 -1.25 -19.06 -12.28
N THR A 681 -2.33 -18.49 -11.78
CA THR A 681 -2.53 -18.21 -10.35
C THR A 681 -3.40 -19.29 -9.72
N ASN A 682 -3.22 -19.54 -8.41
CA ASN A 682 -3.97 -20.55 -7.66
C ASN A 682 -4.05 -21.92 -8.40
N LEU A 683 -2.89 -22.49 -8.76
CA LEU A 683 -2.73 -23.74 -9.48
C LEU A 683 -3.54 -24.92 -8.91
N THR A 684 -3.84 -24.89 -7.63
CA THR A 684 -4.55 -25.96 -6.91
C THR A 684 -6.05 -25.75 -6.87
N ASP A 685 -6.56 -24.71 -7.52
CA ASP A 685 -7.98 -24.30 -7.52
C ASP A 685 -8.58 -24.29 -6.09
N LYS A 686 -7.81 -23.75 -5.15
CA LYS A 686 -8.20 -23.69 -3.75
C LYS A 686 -9.27 -22.65 -3.52
N LEU A 687 -10.44 -23.06 -3.04
CA LEU A 687 -11.46 -22.15 -2.51
C LEU A 687 -11.06 -21.73 -1.08
N TYR A 688 -10.97 -20.43 -0.83
CA TYR A 688 -10.58 -19.87 0.46
C TYR A 688 -11.27 -18.51 0.70
N ALA A 689 -11.30 -18.09 1.96
CA ALA A 689 -11.79 -16.77 2.32
C ALA A 689 -10.61 -15.79 2.34
N ASP A 690 -10.49 -14.96 1.31
CA ASP A 690 -9.40 -13.98 1.18
C ASP A 690 -9.59 -12.79 2.13
N SER A 691 -10.75 -12.14 2.05
CA SER A 691 -11.16 -11.04 2.92
C SER A 691 -12.40 -11.42 3.70
N LEU A 692 -12.45 -11.04 4.95
CA LEU A 692 -13.52 -11.44 5.88
C LEU A 692 -14.34 -10.25 6.36
N TYR A 693 -15.65 -10.45 6.44
CA TYR A 693 -16.59 -9.57 7.13
C TYR A 693 -17.46 -10.40 8.09
N ARG A 694 -18.41 -9.78 8.81
CA ARG A 694 -19.22 -10.42 9.88
C ARG A 694 -20.14 -11.56 9.46
N GLY A 695 -20.28 -11.86 8.21
CA GLY A 695 -21.16 -12.94 7.72
C GLY A 695 -20.83 -13.33 6.30
N PHE A 696 -19.76 -12.73 5.74
CA PHE A 696 -19.37 -12.90 4.36
C PHE A 696 -17.87 -12.99 4.22
N TYR A 697 -17.47 -13.47 3.07
CA TYR A 697 -16.08 -13.47 2.63
C TYR A 697 -15.99 -13.09 1.16
N VAL A 698 -14.85 -12.56 0.74
CA VAL A 698 -14.48 -12.48 -0.66
C VAL A 698 -13.74 -13.78 -0.98
N PRO A 699 -14.19 -14.53 -1.99
CA PRO A 699 -13.57 -15.80 -2.35
C PRO A 699 -12.23 -15.64 -3.05
#